data_fe924562b297c20976d3878d2697df99
#
_entry.id   fe924562b297c20976d3878d2697df99
#
_cell.length_a   1.000
_cell.length_b   1.000
_cell.length_c   1.000
_cell.angle_alpha   90.00
_cell.angle_beta   90.00
_cell.angle_gamma   90.00
#
_symmetry.space_group_name_H-M   'P 1'
#
loop_
_entity.id
_entity.type
_entity.pdbx_description
1 polymer ?
#
loop_
_entity_poly.entity_id
_entity_poly.type
_entity_poly.pdbx_seq_one_letter_code
_entity_poly.pdbx_strand_id
1 'polypeptide(L)'
;MSENNTIKIYGARVHNLKNVDVEIPRDSLTVITGLSGSGKSSLAFDTIYAEGQRRYLETLSTYARQFVGTMERPDVDKITGLSPVISIEQKTTNKNPRSTVGTVTEINDFLRLLFARASDAYSPVTGEKMVHHTDDQIGNLILRNFDGRKIALLTPLVRGRKGHYRELFEGLAKKGYLYARVDGEIREIFAGLRLDRYKIHYVELVVDRLVVKPDVRSRLLKSLQEAMRQGKGTMMVYDYDDDNVRFYSRHLMCPTSGIAFNEPAPHSFSFNSPQGACPHCNGLGEEAVFDMERIVPDGGKSIRDGGVEPLGRYRNNLLFAELEALGRKYDFTIDDPIESLNEEALNAVLYGDSEPLRIDARELGGTGNYMVSWEGVADYIEKQRDDSASSKGDKWKEQFVVRRVCSVCGGSRLRKEALYFKIDGKNIAELSALSIEEFALWMEGIEKRLSKKQEQIAHEILKEIRERLRFLLDVGLGYLSLNRSSRSLSGGESQRIRLATQIGSKLVNVLYILDEPSIGLHQRDNIKLINSLKALRDAGNSVIGVENDEDMIRNADWVVDVGPRAGVRGGEVVVSGTLQQVMESGGITADYLTGRRRIELPEKRRTGNGKHIVVHGARGNNLKNITVDFPLGEMICVTGVSGSGKSSLVNATLRYAIARELYNSYEQPLEHDRIEGIEHIDKLIVVDQSPIGRTPRSNPATYSNVFGDIRKLFESTPDAQIRGFKAGRFSFNVKGGRCEACRGAGVQTIEMNFLPDVYVKCNVCGGHRYNRETLEVKYKGKNIDDVLNMTINQAAAFFEAIPSIHMKLKAIQDVGLGYLRLGQPCTTLSGGESQRIKLSTELAKRDTGRTLYILDEPTTGLHFEDVRVLLDVLNKLVDKGNTVIVIEHNLDVVKVSDYLIDIGQEGGSGGGRLIATGTPEQVASVKKSYTGQFLKPLLKR
;
A
#
# COMPACT_ATOMS: atom_id res chain seq x y z
N MET A 1 41.05 22.10 -1.13
CA MET A 1 40.30 20.96 -0.61
C MET A 1 41.20 19.75 -0.66
N SER A 2 41.34 18.99 0.42
CA SER A 2 42.16 17.77 0.42
C SER A 2 41.58 16.76 -0.56
N GLU A 3 42.40 15.97 -1.27
CA GLU A 3 41.95 14.99 -2.29
C GLU A 3 40.92 13.96 -1.80
N ASN A 4 40.71 13.86 -0.53
CA ASN A 4 39.80 12.91 0.12
C ASN A 4 38.35 13.44 0.36
N ASN A 5 38.03 14.69 0.00
CA ASN A 5 36.74 15.31 0.34
C ASN A 5 35.76 15.44 -0.86
N THR A 6 36.02 14.71 -1.93
CA THR A 6 35.19 14.72 -3.13
C THR A 6 34.93 13.30 -3.65
N ILE A 7 33.73 13.07 -4.18
CA ILE A 7 33.39 11.91 -5.00
C ILE A 7 33.76 12.29 -6.43
N LYS A 8 34.65 11.53 -7.07
CA LYS A 8 35.08 11.79 -8.44
C LYS A 8 34.69 10.63 -9.33
N ILE A 9 33.99 10.94 -10.41
CA ILE A 9 33.48 10.01 -11.41
C ILE A 9 34.22 10.35 -12.72
N TYR A 10 34.76 9.32 -13.35
CA TYR A 10 35.49 9.45 -14.60
C TYR A 10 34.88 8.51 -15.64
N GLY A 11 34.55 9.05 -16.80
CA GLY A 11 34.14 8.30 -17.98
C GLY A 11 32.84 7.54 -17.83
N ALA A 12 31.79 8.12 -17.20
CA ALA A 12 30.49 7.46 -17.08
C ALA A 12 29.75 7.41 -18.44
N ARG A 13 29.37 6.19 -18.88
CA ARG A 13 28.76 5.90 -20.19
C ARG A 13 27.47 5.09 -20.08
N VAL A 14 26.90 4.97 -18.90
CA VAL A 14 25.66 4.20 -18.68
C VAL A 14 24.49 4.86 -19.42
N HIS A 15 23.70 4.08 -20.15
CA HIS A 15 22.54 4.50 -20.93
C HIS A 15 22.84 5.62 -21.96
N ASN A 16 22.44 6.86 -21.68
CA ASN A 16 22.63 8.00 -22.57
C ASN A 16 23.79 8.92 -22.14
N LEU A 17 24.51 8.59 -21.07
CA LEU A 17 25.65 9.37 -20.60
C LEU A 17 26.79 9.33 -21.62
N LYS A 18 27.41 10.48 -21.90
CA LYS A 18 28.44 10.68 -22.95
C LYS A 18 29.83 10.85 -22.35
N ASN A 19 30.37 9.79 -21.76
CA ASN A 19 31.71 9.80 -21.15
C ASN A 19 31.86 10.94 -20.11
N VAL A 20 30.96 10.96 -19.14
CA VAL A 20 30.82 12.06 -18.21
C VAL A 20 31.87 11.99 -17.12
N ASP A 21 32.59 13.11 -16.92
CA ASP A 21 33.46 13.36 -15.77
C ASP A 21 32.75 14.37 -14.84
N VAL A 22 32.65 14.06 -13.55
CA VAL A 22 32.02 14.96 -12.56
C VAL A 22 32.64 14.79 -11.18
N GLU A 23 32.83 15.90 -10.48
CA GLU A 23 33.23 15.96 -9.09
C GLU A 23 32.08 16.46 -8.21
N ILE A 24 31.78 15.74 -7.12
CA ILE A 24 30.73 16.05 -6.15
C ILE A 24 31.40 16.16 -4.76
N PRO A 25 31.23 17.27 -4.03
CA PRO A 25 31.75 17.38 -2.69
C PRO A 25 31.06 16.39 -1.73
N ARG A 26 31.83 15.84 -0.79
CA ARG A 26 31.32 15.04 0.31
C ARG A 26 30.75 15.95 1.40
N ASP A 27 29.98 15.36 2.32
CA ASP A 27 29.38 16.07 3.46
C ASP A 27 28.57 17.30 3.01
N SER A 28 27.89 17.16 1.88
CA SER A 28 27.11 18.19 1.21
C SER A 28 25.74 17.68 0.78
N LEU A 29 24.80 18.60 0.65
CA LEU A 29 23.53 18.38 -0.03
C LEU A 29 23.71 18.74 -1.51
N THR A 30 23.83 17.71 -2.35
CA THR A 30 23.97 17.87 -3.80
C THR A 30 22.66 17.57 -4.50
N VAL A 31 22.23 18.42 -5.43
CA VAL A 31 21.06 18.19 -6.28
C VAL A 31 21.51 17.93 -7.72
N ILE A 32 21.09 16.79 -8.27
CA ILE A 32 21.23 16.46 -9.70
C ILE A 32 19.93 16.82 -10.39
N THR A 33 19.97 17.82 -11.25
CA THR A 33 18.81 18.38 -11.96
C THR A 33 18.94 18.28 -13.48
N GLY A 34 17.91 18.69 -14.22
CA GLY A 34 17.87 18.73 -15.69
C GLY A 34 16.58 18.14 -16.27
N LEU A 35 16.43 18.22 -17.58
CA LEU A 35 15.24 17.74 -18.30
C LEU A 35 14.93 16.27 -18.05
N SER A 36 13.65 15.89 -18.19
CA SER A 36 13.27 14.46 -18.17
C SER A 36 14.01 13.70 -19.27
N GLY A 37 14.62 12.54 -18.94
CA GLY A 37 15.43 11.76 -19.86
C GLY A 37 16.80 12.36 -20.22
N SER A 38 17.29 13.35 -19.48
CA SER A 38 18.64 13.92 -19.69
C SER A 38 19.79 13.01 -19.21
N GLY A 39 19.50 12.02 -18.32
CA GLY A 39 20.51 11.13 -17.76
C GLY A 39 20.74 11.27 -16.24
N LYS A 40 19.91 12.04 -15.53
CA LYS A 40 20.02 12.25 -14.07
C LYS A 40 20.06 10.93 -13.28
N SER A 41 19.02 10.09 -13.50
CA SER A 41 18.91 8.81 -12.81
C SER A 41 20.01 7.84 -13.24
N SER A 42 20.46 7.90 -14.52
CA SER A 42 21.59 7.11 -15.00
C SER A 42 22.88 7.47 -14.27
N LEU A 43 23.12 8.75 -13.97
CA LEU A 43 24.28 9.18 -13.18
C LEU A 43 24.15 8.79 -11.71
N ALA A 44 23.00 9.11 -11.06
CA ALA A 44 22.80 8.90 -9.63
C ALA A 44 22.65 7.42 -9.24
N PHE A 45 21.70 6.71 -9.92
CA PHE A 45 21.33 5.34 -9.54
C PHE A 45 22.11 4.28 -10.32
N ASP A 46 22.13 4.38 -11.65
CA ASP A 46 22.74 3.35 -12.49
C ASP A 46 24.28 3.44 -12.53
N THR A 47 24.89 4.55 -12.07
CA THR A 47 26.34 4.72 -11.98
C THR A 47 26.83 4.79 -10.52
N ILE A 48 26.47 5.84 -9.76
CA ILE A 48 27.02 6.06 -8.41
C ILE A 48 26.52 5.00 -7.43
N TYR A 49 25.19 4.82 -7.34
CA TYR A 49 24.60 3.83 -6.43
C TYR A 49 24.99 2.40 -6.81
N ALA A 50 24.89 2.06 -8.09
CA ALA A 50 25.23 0.72 -8.58
C ALA A 50 26.68 0.33 -8.25
N GLU A 51 27.65 1.22 -8.45
CA GLU A 51 29.06 0.97 -8.11
C GLU A 51 29.27 0.91 -6.59
N GLY A 52 28.63 1.78 -5.81
CA GLY A 52 28.72 1.75 -4.36
C GLY A 52 28.13 0.44 -3.77
N GLN A 53 26.99 -0.01 -4.27
CA GLN A 53 26.37 -1.26 -3.87
C GLN A 53 27.23 -2.47 -4.30
N ARG A 54 27.77 -2.47 -5.52
CA ARG A 54 28.69 -3.51 -6.00
C ARG A 54 29.88 -3.67 -5.08
N ARG A 55 30.56 -2.57 -4.71
CA ARG A 55 31.70 -2.60 -3.77
C ARG A 55 31.29 -3.13 -2.39
N TYR A 56 30.13 -2.72 -1.89
CA TYR A 56 29.62 -3.26 -0.62
C TYR A 56 29.41 -4.78 -0.70
N LEU A 57 28.79 -5.28 -1.77
CA LEU A 57 28.56 -6.71 -1.98
C LEU A 57 29.89 -7.50 -2.12
N GLU A 58 30.93 -6.90 -2.67
CA GLU A 58 32.25 -7.52 -2.75
C GLU A 58 32.92 -7.72 -1.38
N THR A 59 32.54 -6.94 -0.37
CA THR A 59 33.03 -7.13 1.01
C THR A 59 32.39 -8.32 1.72
N LEU A 60 31.28 -8.85 1.22
CA LEU A 60 30.58 -9.98 1.79
C LEU A 60 31.37 -11.29 1.58
N SER A 61 31.19 -12.26 2.47
CA SER A 61 31.78 -13.58 2.34
C SER A 61 31.35 -14.27 1.04
N THR A 62 32.17 -15.18 0.51
CA THR A 62 31.86 -15.95 -0.71
C THR A 62 30.53 -16.69 -0.60
N TYR A 63 30.21 -17.19 0.60
CA TYR A 63 28.94 -17.85 0.89
C TYR A 63 27.75 -16.88 0.76
N ALA A 64 27.81 -15.71 1.37
CA ALA A 64 26.76 -14.70 1.27
C ALA A 64 26.56 -14.21 -0.18
N ARG A 65 27.66 -14.06 -0.95
CA ARG A 65 27.58 -13.68 -2.38
C ARG A 65 26.86 -14.70 -3.26
N GLN A 66 26.90 -15.99 -2.92
CA GLN A 66 26.13 -17.01 -3.67
C GLN A 66 24.61 -16.84 -3.55
N PHE A 67 24.12 -16.26 -2.44
CA PHE A 67 22.69 -15.99 -2.24
C PHE A 67 22.24 -14.63 -2.77
N VAL A 68 23.12 -13.64 -2.78
CA VAL A 68 22.81 -12.27 -3.18
C VAL A 68 23.05 -12.05 -4.69
N GLY A 69 23.84 -12.89 -5.32
CA GLY A 69 24.24 -12.76 -6.72
C GLY A 69 25.42 -11.78 -6.93
N THR A 70 25.90 -11.70 -8.17
CA THR A 70 26.92 -10.73 -8.59
C THR A 70 26.27 -9.61 -9.37
N MET A 71 26.55 -8.35 -9.00
CA MET A 71 26.15 -7.19 -9.79
C MET A 71 27.18 -6.92 -10.90
N GLU A 72 26.70 -6.62 -12.10
CA GLU A 72 27.57 -6.16 -13.18
C GLU A 72 28.13 -4.77 -12.81
N ARG A 73 29.39 -4.53 -13.19
CA ARG A 73 30.01 -3.23 -13.02
C ARG A 73 29.35 -2.23 -13.99
N PRO A 74 28.92 -1.05 -13.52
CA PRO A 74 28.45 -0.01 -14.42
C PRO A 74 29.54 0.41 -15.41
N ASP A 75 29.14 0.85 -16.61
CA ASP A 75 30.07 1.35 -17.62
C ASP A 75 30.62 2.71 -17.20
N VAL A 76 31.70 2.66 -16.44
CA VAL A 76 32.41 3.80 -15.88
C VAL A 76 33.90 3.45 -15.74
N ASP A 77 34.78 4.37 -16.08
CA ASP A 77 36.22 4.12 -15.98
C ASP A 77 36.66 3.98 -14.52
N LYS A 78 36.34 4.96 -13.69
CA LYS A 78 36.69 4.96 -12.28
C LYS A 78 35.75 5.83 -11.46
N ILE A 79 35.47 5.41 -10.22
CA ILE A 79 34.85 6.24 -9.19
C ILE A 79 35.69 6.18 -7.92
N THR A 80 36.01 7.35 -7.34
CA THR A 80 36.76 7.47 -6.09
C THR A 80 35.97 8.26 -5.05
N GLY A 81 36.30 8.11 -3.78
CA GLY A 81 35.67 8.86 -2.68
C GLY A 81 34.27 8.37 -2.27
N LEU A 82 33.79 7.21 -2.75
CA LEU A 82 32.50 6.65 -2.33
C LEU A 82 32.54 6.18 -0.88
N SER A 83 31.58 6.63 -0.11
CA SER A 83 31.14 6.04 1.17
C SER A 83 30.16 4.89 0.94
N PRO A 84 29.79 4.09 1.97
CA PRO A 84 28.64 3.19 1.87
C PRO A 84 27.40 3.93 1.38
N VAL A 85 26.68 3.33 0.41
CA VAL A 85 25.58 4.01 -0.29
C VAL A 85 24.24 3.42 0.12
N ILE A 86 23.28 4.31 0.42
CA ILE A 86 21.88 3.95 0.69
C ILE A 86 20.97 4.67 -0.31
N SER A 87 20.15 3.92 -1.04
CA SER A 87 19.15 4.46 -1.97
C SER A 87 17.77 4.52 -1.33
N ILE A 88 17.07 5.63 -1.55
CA ILE A 88 15.68 5.83 -1.13
C ILE A 88 14.85 6.16 -2.36
N GLU A 89 14.37 5.10 -3.03
CA GLU A 89 13.57 5.17 -4.26
C GLU A 89 12.08 5.15 -3.98
N GLN A 90 11.26 5.65 -4.92
CA GLN A 90 9.80 5.62 -4.87
C GLN A 90 9.18 4.24 -5.11
N LYS A 91 9.81 3.41 -5.96
CA LYS A 91 9.18 2.23 -6.58
C LYS A 91 8.89 1.06 -5.64
N THR A 92 9.29 1.08 -4.41
CA THR A 92 9.12 -0.04 -3.49
C THR A 92 7.93 0.13 -2.56
N THR A 93 6.71 0.05 -3.07
CA THR A 93 5.54 -0.15 -2.21
C THR A 93 5.57 -1.58 -1.65
N ASN A 94 5.70 -1.68 -0.33
CA ASN A 94 5.63 -2.97 0.35
C ASN A 94 4.21 -3.53 0.20
N LYS A 95 4.05 -4.61 -0.56
CA LYS A 95 2.75 -5.26 -0.80
C LYS A 95 2.30 -6.15 0.35
N ASN A 96 3.12 -6.31 1.39
CA ASN A 96 2.78 -7.14 2.53
C ASN A 96 1.57 -6.54 3.28
N PRO A 97 0.43 -7.27 3.41
CA PRO A 97 -0.77 -6.76 4.07
C PRO A 97 -0.59 -6.53 5.57
N ARG A 98 0.43 -7.11 6.16
CA ARG A 98 0.76 -6.98 7.58
C ARG A 98 1.70 -5.80 7.88
N SER A 99 2.25 -5.15 6.86
CA SER A 99 3.11 -3.99 7.02
C SER A 99 2.30 -2.73 7.29
N THR A 100 2.64 -2.02 8.36
CA THR A 100 2.02 -0.75 8.76
C THR A 100 3.08 0.33 8.95
N VAL A 101 2.66 1.59 9.03
CA VAL A 101 3.57 2.69 9.38
C VAL A 101 4.34 2.37 10.65
N GLY A 102 3.66 1.91 11.72
CA GLY A 102 4.29 1.57 12.99
C GLY A 102 5.31 0.44 12.91
N THR A 103 5.12 -0.56 12.01
CA THR A 103 6.10 -1.64 11.85
C THR A 103 7.31 -1.24 11.01
N VAL A 104 7.11 -0.38 9.99
CA VAL A 104 8.21 0.11 9.14
C VAL A 104 9.11 1.09 9.89
N THR A 105 8.53 1.87 10.81
CA THR A 105 9.25 2.84 11.64
C THR A 105 9.81 2.24 12.94
N GLU A 106 9.60 0.95 13.18
CA GLU A 106 9.95 0.21 14.41
C GLU A 106 9.24 0.73 15.68
N ILE A 107 8.43 1.79 15.59
CA ILE A 107 7.69 2.33 16.75
C ILE A 107 6.81 1.25 17.40
N ASN A 108 6.21 0.38 16.59
CA ASN A 108 5.37 -0.71 17.08
C ASN A 108 6.14 -1.70 17.97
N ASP A 109 7.45 -1.91 17.72
CA ASP A 109 8.27 -2.81 18.53
C ASP A 109 8.52 -2.21 19.92
N PHE A 110 8.78 -0.91 19.99
CA PHE A 110 8.90 -0.18 21.26
C PHE A 110 7.56 -0.09 21.99
N LEU A 111 6.43 0.10 21.29
CA LEU A 111 5.10 0.09 21.90
C LEU A 111 4.77 -1.28 22.51
N ARG A 112 5.05 -2.37 21.82
CA ARG A 112 4.84 -3.73 22.38
C ARG A 112 5.66 -3.96 23.63
N LEU A 113 6.90 -3.48 23.64
CA LEU A 113 7.77 -3.57 24.82
C LEU A 113 7.24 -2.70 25.95
N LEU A 114 6.80 -1.48 25.66
CA LEU A 114 6.22 -0.54 26.63
C LEU A 114 4.97 -1.14 27.29
N PHE A 115 4.04 -1.68 26.49
CA PHE A 115 2.82 -2.31 27.02
C PHE A 115 3.12 -3.57 27.81
N ALA A 116 4.08 -4.39 27.39
CA ALA A 116 4.46 -5.59 28.11
C ALA A 116 5.09 -5.30 29.48
N ARG A 117 5.69 -4.13 29.67
CA ARG A 117 6.47 -3.80 30.87
C ARG A 117 5.81 -2.77 31.79
N ALA A 118 5.01 -1.87 31.24
CA ALA A 118 4.51 -0.70 31.96
C ALA A 118 2.99 -0.54 31.92
N SER A 119 2.22 -1.41 31.24
CA SER A 119 0.76 -1.31 31.21
C SER A 119 0.11 -1.89 32.46
N ASP A 120 -1.06 -1.37 32.78
CA ASP A 120 -1.97 -1.92 33.75
C ASP A 120 -3.06 -2.75 33.07
N ALA A 121 -3.40 -3.90 33.63
CA ALA A 121 -4.47 -4.75 33.10
C ALA A 121 -5.81 -4.39 33.75
N TYR A 122 -6.88 -4.44 32.99
CA TYR A 122 -8.24 -4.15 33.43
C TYR A 122 -9.19 -5.32 33.11
N SER A 123 -10.16 -5.53 34.01
CA SER A 123 -11.16 -6.57 33.84
C SER A 123 -12.12 -6.25 32.68
N PRO A 124 -12.38 -7.19 31.73
CA PRO A 124 -13.36 -6.98 30.66
C PRO A 124 -14.81 -6.86 31.15
N VAL A 125 -15.11 -7.34 32.35
CA VAL A 125 -16.46 -7.38 32.91
C VAL A 125 -16.72 -6.21 33.87
N THR A 126 -15.78 -5.92 34.78
CA THR A 126 -15.97 -4.91 35.82
C THR A 126 -15.27 -3.59 35.51
N GLY A 127 -14.32 -3.58 34.56
CA GLY A 127 -13.48 -2.42 34.31
C GLY A 127 -12.45 -2.11 35.39
N GLU A 128 -12.38 -2.91 36.46
CA GLU A 128 -11.45 -2.72 37.57
C GLU A 128 -10.03 -3.10 37.18
N LYS A 129 -9.06 -2.43 37.77
CA LYS A 129 -7.63 -2.75 37.60
C LYS A 129 -7.31 -4.12 38.21
N MET A 130 -6.67 -4.96 37.44
CA MET A 130 -6.19 -6.27 37.90
C MET A 130 -4.90 -6.12 38.70
N VAL A 131 -4.76 -6.96 39.72
CA VAL A 131 -3.62 -6.94 40.62
C VAL A 131 -3.00 -8.33 40.77
N HIS A 132 -1.71 -8.35 41.06
CA HIS A 132 -1.02 -9.55 41.52
C HIS A 132 -1.26 -9.77 43.00
N HIS A 133 -1.54 -10.99 43.38
CA HIS A 133 -1.64 -11.37 44.76
C HIS A 133 -0.52 -12.34 45.15
N THR A 134 0.16 -12.06 46.24
CA THR A 134 1.04 -13.04 46.89
C THR A 134 0.20 -14.09 47.64
N ASP A 135 0.78 -15.25 47.91
CA ASP A 135 0.11 -16.34 48.63
C ASP A 135 -0.45 -15.84 49.98
N ASP A 136 0.29 -15.01 50.71
CA ASP A 136 -0.16 -14.42 51.97
C ASP A 136 -1.36 -13.46 51.80
N GLN A 137 -1.35 -12.67 50.74
CA GLN A 137 -2.48 -11.79 50.40
C GLN A 137 -3.72 -12.61 50.06
N ILE A 138 -3.56 -13.68 49.23
CA ILE A 138 -4.66 -14.59 48.90
C ILE A 138 -5.18 -15.26 50.18
N GLY A 139 -4.30 -15.76 51.02
CA GLY A 139 -4.70 -16.36 52.31
C GLY A 139 -5.51 -15.39 53.20
N ASN A 140 -5.09 -14.14 53.31
CA ASN A 140 -5.81 -13.11 54.04
C ASN A 140 -7.17 -12.77 53.38
N LEU A 141 -7.24 -12.72 52.06
CA LEU A 141 -8.50 -12.51 51.34
C LEU A 141 -9.49 -13.67 51.56
N ILE A 142 -9.00 -14.91 51.57
CA ILE A 142 -9.84 -16.09 51.85
C ILE A 142 -10.36 -16.04 53.29
N LEU A 143 -9.49 -15.78 54.27
CA LEU A 143 -9.86 -15.64 55.69
C LEU A 143 -10.93 -14.57 55.88
N ARG A 144 -10.82 -13.43 55.19
CA ARG A 144 -11.77 -12.32 55.30
C ARG A 144 -13.12 -12.58 54.61
N ASN A 145 -13.09 -13.19 53.39
CA ASN A 145 -14.27 -13.32 52.53
C ASN A 145 -15.13 -14.53 52.87
N PHE A 146 -14.55 -15.56 53.52
CA PHE A 146 -15.19 -16.85 53.78
C PHE A 146 -15.18 -17.20 55.29
N ASP A 147 -15.03 -16.22 56.18
CA ASP A 147 -15.00 -16.46 57.64
C ASP A 147 -16.23 -17.25 58.10
N GLY A 148 -15.98 -18.35 58.82
CA GLY A 148 -17.02 -19.26 59.30
C GLY A 148 -17.56 -20.24 58.27
N ARG A 149 -17.30 -20.08 57.00
CA ARG A 149 -17.85 -20.89 55.89
C ARG A 149 -17.02 -22.17 55.61
N LYS A 150 -17.73 -23.18 55.07
CA LYS A 150 -17.13 -24.43 54.63
C LYS A 150 -16.69 -24.26 53.16
N ILE A 151 -15.40 -24.41 52.89
CA ILE A 151 -14.82 -24.24 51.54
C ILE A 151 -14.01 -25.45 51.11
N ALA A 152 -13.87 -25.59 49.77
CA ALA A 152 -12.87 -26.45 49.17
C ALA A 152 -11.86 -25.62 48.37
N LEU A 153 -10.57 -25.91 48.53
CA LEU A 153 -9.51 -25.38 47.68
C LEU A 153 -9.36 -26.26 46.46
N LEU A 154 -9.60 -25.69 45.31
CA LEU A 154 -9.60 -26.38 44.03
C LEU A 154 -8.45 -25.90 43.14
N THR A 155 -7.98 -26.80 42.28
CA THR A 155 -6.99 -26.49 41.26
C THR A 155 -7.51 -26.86 39.85
N PRO A 156 -7.65 -25.93 38.92
CA PRO A 156 -8.11 -26.27 37.59
C PRO A 156 -7.02 -26.98 36.80
N LEU A 157 -7.29 -28.23 36.39
CA LEU A 157 -6.40 -29.05 35.57
C LEU A 157 -6.83 -29.09 34.09
N VAL A 158 -8.15 -29.13 33.80
CA VAL A 158 -8.73 -29.11 32.47
C VAL A 158 -9.80 -28.05 32.41
N ARG A 159 -9.74 -27.19 31.38
CA ARG A 159 -10.73 -26.14 31.13
C ARG A 159 -11.24 -26.24 29.70
N GLY A 160 -12.51 -26.68 29.57
CA GLY A 160 -13.23 -26.63 28.30
C GLY A 160 -12.63 -27.48 27.19
N ARG A 161 -12.12 -28.69 27.48
CA ARG A 161 -11.50 -29.56 26.48
C ARG A 161 -12.16 -30.95 26.43
N LYS A 162 -12.23 -31.50 25.21
CA LYS A 162 -12.70 -32.88 25.02
C LYS A 162 -11.60 -33.87 25.42
N GLY A 163 -11.98 -35.03 25.97
CA GLY A 163 -11.03 -36.08 26.32
C GLY A 163 -11.56 -37.02 27.41
N HIS A 164 -11.06 -38.24 27.50
CA HIS A 164 -11.46 -39.19 28.52
C HIS A 164 -10.70 -39.06 29.86
N TYR A 165 -9.56 -38.38 29.88
CA TYR A 165 -8.72 -37.99 31.04
C TYR A 165 -8.33 -39.15 32.01
N ARG A 166 -8.36 -40.40 31.56
CA ARG A 166 -8.03 -41.57 32.40
C ARG A 166 -6.65 -41.48 33.01
N GLU A 167 -5.63 -41.16 32.19
CA GLU A 167 -4.24 -41.04 32.66
C GLU A 167 -4.05 -39.93 33.67
N LEU A 168 -4.81 -38.81 33.54
CA LEU A 168 -4.83 -37.71 34.50
C LEU A 168 -5.32 -38.19 35.86
N PHE A 169 -6.48 -38.87 35.91
CA PHE A 169 -7.05 -39.39 37.16
C PHE A 169 -6.17 -40.46 37.80
N GLU A 170 -5.61 -41.39 37.03
CA GLU A 170 -4.65 -42.40 37.52
C GLU A 170 -3.39 -41.72 38.12
N GLY A 171 -2.90 -40.65 37.50
CA GLY A 171 -1.76 -39.87 37.98
C GLY A 171 -2.09 -39.12 39.29
N LEU A 172 -3.30 -38.59 39.44
CA LEU A 172 -3.76 -37.93 40.67
C LEU A 172 -3.98 -38.94 41.80
N ALA A 173 -4.58 -40.10 41.52
CA ALA A 173 -4.77 -41.16 42.51
C ALA A 173 -3.42 -41.67 43.06
N LYS A 174 -2.41 -41.87 42.19
CA LYS A 174 -1.03 -42.21 42.60
C LYS A 174 -0.37 -41.18 43.51
N LYS A 175 -0.75 -39.90 43.39
CA LYS A 175 -0.26 -38.80 44.23
C LYS A 175 -1.05 -38.65 45.52
N GLY A 176 -2.08 -39.51 45.76
CA GLY A 176 -2.87 -39.52 46.99
C GLY A 176 -4.03 -38.52 47.05
N TYR A 177 -4.43 -37.94 45.90
CA TYR A 177 -5.64 -37.09 45.86
C TYR A 177 -6.89 -37.94 45.75
N LEU A 178 -7.89 -37.58 46.56
CA LEU A 178 -9.12 -38.38 46.71
C LEU A 178 -10.29 -37.88 45.88
N TYR A 179 -10.35 -36.56 45.58
CA TYR A 179 -11.52 -35.92 45.00
C TYR A 179 -11.13 -34.94 43.87
N ALA A 180 -11.96 -34.93 42.82
CA ALA A 180 -11.97 -33.92 41.80
C ALA A 180 -13.38 -33.37 41.57
N ARG A 181 -13.51 -32.10 41.26
CA ARG A 181 -14.77 -31.51 40.79
C ARG A 181 -14.73 -31.64 39.25
N VAL A 182 -15.70 -32.36 38.71
CA VAL A 182 -15.84 -32.66 37.30
C VAL A 182 -17.19 -32.12 36.82
N ASP A 183 -17.14 -31.16 35.88
CA ASP A 183 -18.32 -30.52 35.30
C ASP A 183 -19.28 -29.94 36.35
N GLY A 184 -18.74 -29.42 37.45
CA GLY A 184 -19.49 -28.82 38.53
C GLY A 184 -19.75 -29.73 39.71
N GLU A 185 -19.58 -31.06 39.61
CA GLU A 185 -19.83 -32.04 40.65
C GLU A 185 -18.56 -32.59 41.28
N ILE A 186 -18.49 -32.69 42.61
CA ILE A 186 -17.35 -33.29 43.31
C ILE A 186 -17.50 -34.80 43.27
N ARG A 187 -16.54 -35.50 42.67
CA ARG A 187 -16.49 -36.95 42.50
C ARG A 187 -15.22 -37.52 43.13
N GLU A 188 -15.30 -38.75 43.58
CA GLU A 188 -14.14 -39.47 44.08
C GLU A 188 -13.25 -39.94 42.91
N ILE A 189 -11.94 -39.82 43.09
CA ILE A 189 -10.94 -40.29 42.14
C ILE A 189 -10.61 -41.75 42.42
N PHE A 190 -10.86 -42.64 41.47
CA PHE A 190 -10.51 -44.04 41.58
C PHE A 190 -9.82 -44.52 40.30
N ALA A 191 -9.08 -45.61 40.42
CA ALA A 191 -8.36 -46.23 39.29
C ALA A 191 -9.35 -46.68 38.20
N GLY A 192 -9.18 -46.14 36.97
CA GLY A 192 -10.08 -46.39 35.85
C GLY A 192 -11.17 -45.37 35.63
N LEU A 193 -11.26 -44.29 36.43
CA LEU A 193 -12.17 -43.18 36.19
C LEU A 193 -11.90 -42.57 34.82
N ARG A 194 -12.92 -42.44 33.98
CA ARG A 194 -12.84 -41.86 32.64
C ARG A 194 -14.09 -41.08 32.34
N LEU A 195 -13.90 -39.97 31.58
CA LEU A 195 -14.98 -39.11 31.12
C LEU A 195 -15.37 -39.42 29.69
N ASP A 196 -16.49 -38.87 29.22
CA ASP A 196 -16.94 -39.01 27.84
C ASP A 196 -15.97 -38.29 26.90
N ARG A 197 -15.33 -39.02 25.98
CA ARG A 197 -14.31 -38.51 25.04
C ARG A 197 -14.82 -37.39 24.14
N TYR A 198 -16.11 -37.37 23.84
CA TYR A 198 -16.70 -36.44 22.86
C TYR A 198 -17.29 -35.19 23.50
N LYS A 199 -17.47 -35.16 24.82
CA LYS A 199 -17.95 -33.98 25.55
C LYS A 199 -16.82 -33.07 26.00
N ILE A 200 -17.18 -31.82 26.17
CA ILE A 200 -16.27 -30.79 26.74
C ILE A 200 -16.34 -30.92 28.26
N HIS A 201 -15.19 -31.01 28.90
CA HIS A 201 -15.05 -31.20 30.34
C HIS A 201 -14.28 -30.09 31.03
N TYR A 202 -14.66 -29.85 32.27
CA TYR A 202 -13.94 -29.04 33.25
C TYR A 202 -13.55 -29.96 34.40
N VAL A 203 -12.26 -30.04 34.72
CA VAL A 203 -11.76 -30.89 35.79
C VAL A 203 -10.89 -30.06 36.72
N GLU A 204 -11.33 -29.93 37.97
CA GLU A 204 -10.65 -29.24 39.04
C GLU A 204 -10.27 -30.26 40.13
N LEU A 205 -9.01 -30.26 40.55
CA LEU A 205 -8.52 -31.09 41.63
C LEU A 205 -8.93 -30.48 42.97
N VAL A 206 -9.51 -31.24 43.87
CA VAL A 206 -9.77 -30.85 45.28
C VAL A 206 -8.51 -31.08 46.10
N VAL A 207 -7.85 -30.01 46.50
CA VAL A 207 -6.59 -30.06 47.27
C VAL A 207 -6.86 -30.19 48.76
N ASP A 208 -7.78 -29.39 49.29
CA ASP A 208 -8.17 -29.45 50.72
C ASP A 208 -9.63 -29.00 50.90
N ARG A 209 -10.22 -29.43 52.02
CA ARG A 209 -11.57 -29.00 52.47
C ARG A 209 -11.47 -28.54 53.91
N LEU A 210 -11.90 -27.33 54.24
CA LEU A 210 -11.76 -26.76 55.54
C LEU A 210 -12.92 -25.79 55.88
N VAL A 211 -13.11 -25.56 57.13
CA VAL A 211 -13.97 -24.46 57.61
C VAL A 211 -13.03 -23.31 57.95
N VAL A 212 -13.32 -22.17 57.36
CA VAL A 212 -12.45 -20.99 57.52
C VAL A 212 -12.62 -20.39 58.90
N LYS A 213 -11.53 -20.40 59.67
CA LYS A 213 -11.44 -19.78 61.00
C LYS A 213 -10.02 -19.20 61.16
N PRO A 214 -9.80 -18.26 62.07
CA PRO A 214 -8.46 -17.68 62.28
C PRO A 214 -7.37 -18.69 62.67
N ASP A 215 -7.72 -19.78 63.34
CA ASP A 215 -6.83 -20.83 63.79
C ASP A 215 -6.31 -21.74 62.66
N VAL A 216 -7.02 -21.79 61.52
CA VAL A 216 -6.64 -22.64 60.40
C VAL A 216 -5.66 -21.96 59.42
N ARG A 217 -5.20 -20.74 59.68
CA ARG A 217 -4.33 -19.98 58.77
C ARG A 217 -3.11 -20.74 58.29
N SER A 218 -2.40 -21.44 59.15
CA SER A 218 -1.20 -22.20 58.80
C SER A 218 -1.50 -23.36 57.83
N ARG A 219 -2.63 -24.09 58.09
CA ARG A 219 -3.12 -25.14 57.17
C ARG A 219 -3.56 -24.57 55.83
N LEU A 220 -4.33 -23.48 55.88
CA LEU A 220 -4.80 -22.80 54.68
C LEU A 220 -3.64 -22.38 53.76
N LEU A 221 -2.60 -21.76 54.31
CA LEU A 221 -1.43 -21.35 53.49
C LEU A 221 -0.68 -22.54 52.89
N LYS A 222 -0.53 -23.66 53.61
CA LYS A 222 0.09 -24.87 53.03
C LYS A 222 -0.73 -25.46 51.88
N SER A 223 -2.03 -25.60 52.12
CA SER A 223 -2.96 -26.11 51.08
C SER A 223 -3.08 -25.17 49.88
N LEU A 224 -3.03 -23.85 50.12
CA LEU A 224 -2.99 -22.82 49.08
C LEU A 224 -1.71 -22.94 48.23
N GLN A 225 -0.53 -23.11 48.86
CA GLN A 225 0.73 -23.30 48.14
C GLN A 225 0.72 -24.56 47.28
N GLU A 226 0.15 -25.66 47.83
CA GLU A 226 -0.03 -26.90 47.04
C GLU A 226 -0.99 -26.70 45.88
N ALA A 227 -2.14 -26.06 46.08
CA ALA A 227 -3.10 -25.77 45.03
C ALA A 227 -2.48 -24.89 43.91
N MET A 228 -1.74 -23.85 44.32
CA MET A 228 -1.03 -22.97 43.38
C MET A 228 0.08 -23.71 42.59
N ARG A 229 0.78 -24.64 43.25
CA ARG A 229 1.81 -25.47 42.58
C ARG A 229 1.19 -26.36 41.51
N GLN A 230 0.13 -27.06 41.80
CA GLN A 230 -0.57 -27.98 40.87
C GLN A 230 -1.27 -27.17 39.75
N GLY A 231 -1.83 -26.03 40.06
CA GLY A 231 -2.54 -25.13 39.11
C GLY A 231 -1.64 -24.13 38.38
N LYS A 232 -0.30 -24.27 38.47
CA LYS A 232 0.67 -23.37 37.82
C LYS A 232 0.37 -21.88 38.14
N GLY A 233 0.12 -21.58 39.40
CA GLY A 233 -0.15 -20.23 39.87
C GLY A 233 -1.64 -19.81 39.85
N THR A 234 -2.53 -20.72 39.59
CA THR A 234 -4.00 -20.48 39.62
C THR A 234 -4.68 -21.48 40.52
N MET A 235 -5.61 -21.02 41.37
CA MET A 235 -6.46 -21.86 42.19
C MET A 235 -7.89 -21.30 42.23
N MET A 236 -8.81 -22.09 42.82
CA MET A 236 -10.21 -21.73 42.97
C MET A 236 -10.61 -22.05 44.43
N VAL A 237 -11.51 -21.28 44.97
CA VAL A 237 -12.20 -21.56 46.25
C VAL A 237 -13.65 -21.83 45.88
N TYR A 238 -14.13 -23.01 46.23
CA TYR A 238 -15.53 -23.39 46.15
C TYR A 238 -16.19 -23.23 47.51
N ASP A 239 -17.23 -22.43 47.57
CA ASP A 239 -18.08 -22.21 48.74
C ASP A 239 -19.24 -23.17 48.68
N TYR A 240 -19.34 -24.03 49.70
CA TYR A 240 -20.43 -25.03 49.80
C TYR A 240 -21.77 -24.40 50.18
N ASP A 241 -21.76 -23.21 50.83
CA ASP A 241 -22.98 -22.56 51.32
C ASP A 241 -23.69 -21.79 50.19
N ASP A 242 -22.93 -21.15 49.31
CA ASP A 242 -23.45 -20.33 48.22
C ASP A 242 -23.39 -21.04 46.83
N ASP A 243 -22.88 -22.29 46.75
CA ASP A 243 -22.60 -23.03 45.53
C ASP A 243 -21.82 -22.19 44.47
N ASN A 244 -20.87 -21.41 44.96
CA ASN A 244 -20.15 -20.46 44.13
C ASN A 244 -18.64 -20.74 44.11
N VAL A 245 -17.98 -20.39 43.01
CA VAL A 245 -16.54 -20.57 42.84
C VAL A 245 -15.87 -19.21 42.64
N ARG A 246 -14.84 -18.95 43.43
CA ARG A 246 -14.00 -17.75 43.28
C ARG A 246 -12.59 -18.16 42.86
N PHE A 247 -12.04 -17.46 41.87
CA PHE A 247 -10.70 -17.70 41.37
C PHE A 247 -9.66 -16.85 42.07
N TYR A 248 -8.49 -17.42 42.27
CA TYR A 248 -7.31 -16.76 42.81
C TYR A 248 -6.09 -17.12 42.00
N SER A 249 -5.21 -16.18 41.75
CA SER A 249 -4.03 -16.37 40.89
C SER A 249 -2.85 -15.55 41.37
N ARG A 250 -1.65 -16.09 41.19
CA ARG A 250 -0.39 -15.33 41.28
C ARG A 250 -0.18 -14.44 40.06
N HIS A 251 -0.94 -14.67 38.98
CA HIS A 251 -0.95 -13.83 37.78
C HIS A 251 -1.97 -12.69 37.94
N LEU A 252 -1.99 -11.76 37.00
CA LEU A 252 -2.94 -10.66 36.98
C LEU A 252 -4.38 -11.14 37.09
N MET A 253 -5.11 -10.69 38.10
CA MET A 253 -6.48 -11.13 38.38
C MET A 253 -7.36 -9.96 38.81
N CYS A 254 -8.60 -9.97 38.37
CA CYS A 254 -9.63 -9.06 38.86
C CYS A 254 -10.15 -9.55 40.22
N PRO A 255 -10.10 -8.70 41.26
CA PRO A 255 -10.56 -9.12 42.60
C PRO A 255 -12.02 -9.51 42.66
N THR A 256 -12.87 -8.87 41.84
CA THR A 256 -14.32 -9.04 41.86
C THR A 256 -14.81 -10.14 40.95
N SER A 257 -14.31 -10.21 39.71
CA SER A 257 -14.79 -11.16 38.70
C SER A 257 -14.01 -12.48 38.63
N GLY A 258 -12.82 -12.54 39.30
CA GLY A 258 -11.96 -13.73 39.24
C GLY A 258 -11.33 -14.02 37.88
N ILE A 259 -11.51 -13.14 36.91
CA ILE A 259 -10.87 -13.26 35.60
C ILE A 259 -9.38 -12.99 35.78
N ALA A 260 -8.56 -13.92 35.27
CA ALA A 260 -7.11 -13.83 35.33
C ALA A 260 -6.52 -13.75 33.93
N PHE A 261 -5.54 -12.89 33.73
CA PHE A 261 -4.71 -12.83 32.52
C PHE A 261 -3.31 -13.36 32.81
N ASN A 262 -2.69 -13.94 31.82
CA ASN A 262 -1.26 -14.23 31.86
C ASN A 262 -0.47 -12.92 31.89
N GLU A 263 0.74 -12.95 32.44
CA GLU A 263 1.64 -11.81 32.37
C GLU A 263 1.88 -11.42 30.91
N PRO A 264 1.75 -10.12 30.59
CA PRO A 264 1.89 -9.68 29.22
C PRO A 264 3.35 -9.77 28.78
N ALA A 265 3.56 -10.35 27.60
CA ALA A 265 4.85 -10.37 26.94
C ALA A 265 4.78 -9.58 25.62
N PRO A 266 5.89 -9.09 25.06
CA PRO A 266 5.86 -8.30 23.81
C PRO A 266 5.13 -8.98 22.65
N HIS A 267 5.17 -10.32 22.55
CA HIS A 267 4.44 -11.06 21.53
C HIS A 267 2.91 -11.06 21.71
N SER A 268 2.41 -10.81 22.95
CA SER A 268 0.97 -10.70 23.23
C SER A 268 0.36 -9.45 22.58
N PHE A 269 1.15 -8.44 22.28
CA PHE A 269 0.77 -7.21 21.60
C PHE A 269 1.18 -7.16 20.13
N SER A 270 1.61 -8.28 19.55
CA SER A 270 2.02 -8.38 18.18
C SER A 270 0.94 -9.02 17.32
N PHE A 271 0.44 -8.30 16.33
CA PHE A 271 -0.50 -8.87 15.34
C PHE A 271 0.20 -9.81 14.34
N ASN A 272 1.53 -9.90 14.37
CA ASN A 272 2.32 -10.85 13.59
C ASN A 272 2.63 -12.15 14.36
N SER A 273 2.27 -12.19 15.65
CA SER A 273 2.44 -13.37 16.50
C SER A 273 1.10 -14.08 16.71
N PRO A 274 1.05 -15.43 16.65
CA PRO A 274 -0.18 -16.19 16.95
C PRO A 274 -0.77 -15.91 18.34
N GLN A 275 0.07 -15.50 19.30
CA GLN A 275 -0.37 -15.18 20.66
C GLN A 275 -1.10 -13.84 20.76
N GLY A 276 -0.74 -12.85 19.90
CA GLY A 276 -1.31 -11.51 19.92
C GLY A 276 -2.31 -11.24 18.79
N ALA A 277 -2.21 -11.96 17.66
CA ALA A 277 -3.05 -11.76 16.50
C ALA A 277 -4.51 -12.12 16.76
N CYS A 278 -5.44 -11.34 16.23
CA CYS A 278 -6.85 -11.69 16.19
C CYS A 278 -7.01 -13.03 15.44
N PRO A 279 -7.66 -14.04 16.05
CA PRO A 279 -7.78 -15.37 15.45
C PRO A 279 -8.68 -15.40 14.21
N HIS A 280 -9.61 -14.45 14.07
CA HIS A 280 -10.53 -14.36 12.93
C HIS A 280 -9.82 -13.83 11.67
N CYS A 281 -9.19 -12.67 11.75
CA CYS A 281 -8.50 -12.05 10.61
C CYS A 281 -7.00 -12.37 10.55
N ASN A 282 -6.48 -13.24 11.44
CA ASN A 282 -5.05 -13.58 11.53
C ASN A 282 -4.11 -12.37 11.56
N GLY A 283 -4.52 -11.30 12.25
CA GLY A 283 -3.73 -10.07 12.39
C GLY A 283 -3.80 -9.11 11.20
N LEU A 284 -4.69 -9.33 10.23
CA LEU A 284 -4.85 -8.44 9.06
C LEU A 284 -5.67 -7.18 9.39
N GLY A 285 -6.58 -7.26 10.37
CA GLY A 285 -7.50 -6.16 10.73
C GLY A 285 -8.67 -6.00 9.77
N GLU A 286 -8.64 -6.72 8.67
CA GLU A 286 -9.65 -6.73 7.62
C GLU A 286 -10.09 -8.16 7.35
N GLU A 287 -11.32 -8.32 6.89
CA GLU A 287 -11.86 -9.58 6.39
C GLU A 287 -12.33 -9.41 4.96
N ALA A 288 -12.15 -10.45 4.18
CA ALA A 288 -12.65 -10.52 2.82
C ALA A 288 -14.09 -11.06 2.87
N VAL A 289 -15.04 -10.26 2.44
CA VAL A 289 -16.47 -10.63 2.41
C VAL A 289 -16.93 -10.61 0.96
N PHE A 290 -17.74 -11.59 0.58
CA PHE A 290 -18.34 -11.60 -0.74
C PHE A 290 -19.32 -10.44 -0.89
N ASP A 291 -19.22 -9.73 -2.00
CA ASP A 291 -20.07 -8.61 -2.34
C ASP A 291 -21.26 -9.07 -3.17
N MET A 292 -22.45 -9.04 -2.58
CA MET A 292 -23.67 -9.52 -3.21
C MET A 292 -24.06 -8.70 -4.44
N GLU A 293 -23.82 -7.38 -4.44
CA GLU A 293 -24.08 -6.53 -5.61
C GLU A 293 -23.18 -6.89 -6.80
N ARG A 294 -21.98 -7.46 -6.53
CA ARG A 294 -21.05 -7.92 -7.56
C ARG A 294 -21.33 -9.36 -8.02
N ILE A 295 -21.84 -10.19 -7.11
CA ILE A 295 -22.21 -11.59 -7.43
C ILE A 295 -23.52 -11.61 -8.20
N VAL A 296 -24.50 -10.81 -7.78
CA VAL A 296 -25.82 -10.66 -8.42
C VAL A 296 -26.05 -9.19 -8.77
N PRO A 297 -25.45 -8.70 -9.86
CA PRO A 297 -25.54 -7.28 -10.22
C PRO A 297 -26.91 -6.85 -10.72
N ASP A 298 -27.73 -7.80 -11.17
CA ASP A 298 -29.07 -7.58 -11.70
C ASP A 298 -29.98 -8.74 -11.25
N GLY A 299 -30.75 -8.51 -10.20
CA GLY A 299 -31.68 -9.48 -9.64
C GLY A 299 -32.86 -9.87 -10.56
N GLY A 300 -33.17 -9.03 -11.55
CA GLY A 300 -34.19 -9.31 -12.57
C GLY A 300 -33.77 -10.35 -13.61
N LYS A 301 -32.45 -10.71 -13.67
CA LYS A 301 -31.94 -11.80 -14.50
C LYS A 301 -32.07 -13.15 -13.82
N SER A 302 -32.24 -14.20 -14.64
CA SER A 302 -32.18 -15.57 -14.19
C SER A 302 -30.75 -16.10 -14.06
N ILE A 303 -30.58 -17.23 -13.35
CA ILE A 303 -29.26 -17.92 -13.30
C ILE A 303 -28.84 -18.35 -14.72
N ARG A 304 -29.79 -18.80 -15.56
CA ARG A 304 -29.58 -19.20 -16.96
C ARG A 304 -29.00 -18.05 -17.79
N ASP A 305 -29.51 -16.84 -17.61
CA ASP A 305 -29.09 -15.63 -18.34
C ASP A 305 -27.82 -14.99 -17.80
N GLY A 306 -27.21 -15.59 -16.77
CA GLY A 306 -25.99 -15.11 -16.14
C GLY A 306 -26.24 -14.08 -15.05
N GLY A 307 -27.39 -14.11 -14.37
CA GLY A 307 -27.68 -13.23 -13.24
C GLY A 307 -26.76 -13.43 -12.04
N VAL A 308 -26.11 -14.62 -11.93
CA VAL A 308 -25.01 -14.89 -11.01
C VAL A 308 -23.70 -14.74 -11.78
N GLU A 309 -23.08 -13.58 -11.73
CA GLU A 309 -21.90 -13.19 -12.54
C GLU A 309 -20.74 -14.20 -12.48
N PRO A 310 -20.34 -14.75 -11.30
CA PRO A 310 -19.26 -15.75 -11.22
C PRO A 310 -19.51 -17.03 -12.00
N LEU A 311 -20.76 -17.43 -12.20
CA LEU A 311 -21.14 -18.65 -12.93
C LEU A 311 -21.20 -18.42 -14.43
N GLY A 312 -21.45 -17.18 -14.83
CA GLY A 312 -21.67 -16.80 -16.22
C GLY A 312 -23.01 -17.32 -16.78
N ARG A 313 -23.17 -17.25 -18.09
CA ARG A 313 -24.38 -17.78 -18.76
C ARG A 313 -24.40 -19.31 -18.77
N TYR A 314 -25.61 -19.88 -18.85
CA TYR A 314 -25.85 -21.32 -18.88
C TYR A 314 -24.92 -22.05 -19.86
N ARG A 315 -24.39 -23.18 -19.38
CA ARG A 315 -23.64 -24.16 -20.17
C ARG A 315 -24.11 -25.54 -19.75
N ASN A 316 -24.24 -26.45 -20.71
CA ASN A 316 -24.58 -27.84 -20.39
C ASN A 316 -23.35 -28.52 -19.72
N ASN A 317 -23.21 -28.37 -18.40
CA ASN A 317 -22.15 -28.96 -17.61
C ASN A 317 -22.68 -29.36 -16.20
N LEU A 318 -21.84 -30.06 -15.45
CA LEU A 318 -22.20 -30.57 -14.11
C LEU A 318 -22.66 -29.44 -13.15
N LEU A 319 -22.02 -28.30 -13.18
CA LEU A 319 -22.31 -27.16 -12.31
C LEU A 319 -23.78 -26.67 -12.47
N PHE A 320 -24.25 -26.51 -13.70
CA PHE A 320 -25.63 -26.11 -13.93
C PHE A 320 -26.65 -27.26 -13.65
N ALA A 321 -26.25 -28.52 -13.83
CA ALA A 321 -27.07 -29.66 -13.43
C ALA A 321 -27.24 -29.77 -11.89
N GLU A 322 -26.20 -29.39 -11.13
CA GLU A 322 -26.25 -29.25 -9.67
C GLU A 322 -27.24 -28.16 -9.25
N LEU A 323 -27.22 -27.01 -9.92
CA LEU A 323 -28.15 -25.89 -9.65
C LEU A 323 -29.60 -26.25 -10.02
N GLU A 324 -29.82 -26.98 -11.11
CA GLU A 324 -31.15 -27.49 -11.45
C GLU A 324 -31.67 -28.52 -10.42
N ALA A 325 -30.76 -29.37 -9.88
CA ALA A 325 -31.10 -30.29 -8.81
C ALA A 325 -31.43 -29.55 -7.50
N LEU A 326 -30.66 -28.47 -7.20
CA LEU A 326 -30.94 -27.59 -6.07
C LEU A 326 -32.28 -26.88 -6.21
N GLY A 327 -32.61 -26.41 -7.43
CA GLY A 327 -33.89 -25.79 -7.74
C GLY A 327 -35.09 -26.72 -7.48
N ARG A 328 -34.98 -28.02 -7.82
CA ARG A 328 -36.00 -29.02 -7.51
C ARG A 328 -36.19 -29.21 -5.99
N LYS A 329 -35.16 -28.99 -5.18
CA LYS A 329 -35.24 -29.11 -3.72
C LYS A 329 -35.89 -27.89 -3.04
N TYR A 330 -35.56 -26.70 -3.55
CA TYR A 330 -35.98 -25.43 -2.94
C TYR A 330 -37.11 -24.73 -3.72
N ASP A 331 -37.77 -25.45 -4.65
CA ASP A 331 -38.93 -25.01 -5.42
C ASP A 331 -38.66 -23.75 -6.27
N PHE A 332 -37.53 -23.75 -6.99
CA PHE A 332 -37.19 -22.71 -7.99
C PHE A 332 -36.63 -23.36 -9.27
N THR A 333 -36.63 -22.60 -10.36
CA THR A 333 -35.98 -22.98 -11.62
C THR A 333 -34.81 -22.02 -11.92
N ILE A 334 -33.82 -22.49 -12.67
CA ILE A 334 -32.70 -21.62 -13.09
C ILE A 334 -33.14 -20.54 -14.09
N ASP A 335 -34.39 -20.58 -14.56
CA ASP A 335 -35.02 -19.59 -15.45
C ASP A 335 -35.73 -18.48 -14.66
N ASP A 336 -35.94 -18.64 -13.34
CA ASP A 336 -36.60 -17.65 -12.50
C ASP A 336 -35.68 -16.48 -12.21
N PRO A 337 -36.19 -15.24 -12.17
CA PRO A 337 -35.41 -14.08 -11.73
C PRO A 337 -34.86 -14.30 -10.31
N ILE A 338 -33.57 -13.94 -10.09
CA ILE A 338 -32.92 -14.18 -8.79
C ILE A 338 -33.65 -13.45 -7.65
N GLU A 339 -34.22 -12.28 -7.90
CA GLU A 339 -34.99 -11.52 -6.92
C GLU A 339 -36.31 -12.21 -6.49
N SER A 340 -36.79 -13.18 -7.27
CA SER A 340 -37.98 -13.96 -6.95
C SER A 340 -37.69 -15.19 -6.07
N LEU A 341 -36.43 -15.57 -5.90
CA LEU A 341 -36.02 -16.68 -5.06
C LEU A 341 -36.27 -16.32 -3.58
N ASN A 342 -36.79 -17.29 -2.82
CA ASN A 342 -36.89 -17.10 -1.38
C ASN A 342 -35.50 -17.09 -0.72
N GLU A 343 -35.40 -16.59 0.51
CA GLU A 343 -34.14 -16.41 1.24
C GLU A 343 -33.37 -17.73 1.45
N GLU A 344 -34.11 -18.85 1.67
CA GLU A 344 -33.49 -20.18 1.85
C GLU A 344 -32.84 -20.67 0.54
N ALA A 345 -33.54 -20.52 -0.60
CA ALA A 345 -33.05 -20.89 -1.92
C ALA A 345 -31.83 -20.05 -2.31
N LEU A 346 -31.90 -18.73 -2.08
CA LEU A 346 -30.79 -17.83 -2.37
C LEU A 346 -29.56 -18.16 -1.51
N ASN A 347 -29.75 -18.43 -0.22
CA ASN A 347 -28.68 -18.86 0.65
C ASN A 347 -28.07 -20.20 0.23
N ALA A 348 -28.91 -21.17 -0.20
CA ALA A 348 -28.42 -22.45 -0.70
C ALA A 348 -27.62 -22.29 -2.01
N VAL A 349 -28.07 -21.43 -2.93
CA VAL A 349 -27.30 -21.11 -4.15
C VAL A 349 -25.93 -20.48 -3.80
N LEU A 350 -25.90 -19.55 -2.85
CA LEU A 350 -24.70 -18.78 -2.55
C LEU A 350 -23.69 -19.53 -1.66
N TYR A 351 -24.17 -20.21 -0.63
CA TYR A 351 -23.33 -20.81 0.42
C TYR A 351 -23.36 -22.33 0.46
N GLY A 352 -24.13 -22.94 -0.45
CA GLY A 352 -24.19 -24.39 -0.57
C GLY A 352 -25.25 -25.07 0.30
N ASP A 353 -25.36 -26.39 0.08
CA ASP A 353 -26.26 -27.26 0.82
C ASP A 353 -25.51 -28.47 1.36
N SER A 354 -25.71 -28.77 2.63
CA SER A 354 -25.05 -29.91 3.30
C SER A 354 -25.61 -31.29 2.88
N GLU A 355 -26.83 -31.34 2.30
CA GLU A 355 -27.45 -32.59 1.87
C GLU A 355 -27.08 -32.93 0.41
N PRO A 356 -26.82 -34.24 0.12
CA PRO A 356 -26.49 -34.66 -1.23
C PRO A 356 -27.68 -34.49 -2.17
N LEU A 357 -27.44 -33.91 -3.34
CA LEU A 357 -28.40 -33.74 -4.42
C LEU A 357 -28.32 -34.90 -5.41
N ARG A 358 -29.47 -35.37 -5.91
CA ARG A 358 -29.51 -36.42 -6.93
C ARG A 358 -29.60 -35.81 -8.32
N ILE A 359 -28.62 -36.15 -9.18
CA ILE A 359 -28.56 -35.74 -10.60
C ILE A 359 -28.75 -36.97 -11.48
N ASP A 360 -29.60 -36.88 -12.49
CA ASP A 360 -29.74 -37.89 -13.54
C ASP A 360 -28.62 -37.65 -14.61
N ALA A 361 -27.71 -38.62 -14.74
CA ALA A 361 -26.60 -38.52 -15.69
C ALA A 361 -27.05 -38.47 -17.17
N ARG A 362 -28.32 -38.86 -17.47
CA ARG A 362 -28.88 -38.76 -18.83
C ARG A 362 -28.91 -37.30 -19.33
N GLU A 363 -29.13 -36.35 -18.43
CA GLU A 363 -29.10 -34.90 -18.74
C GLU A 363 -27.72 -34.43 -19.21
N LEU A 364 -26.65 -35.15 -18.84
CA LEU A 364 -25.26 -34.85 -19.20
C LEU A 364 -24.67 -35.81 -20.22
N GLY A 365 -25.51 -36.67 -20.88
CA GLY A 365 -25.10 -37.65 -21.88
C GLY A 365 -24.43 -38.90 -21.28
N GLY A 366 -24.62 -39.17 -20.00
CA GLY A 366 -24.12 -40.37 -19.29
C GLY A 366 -25.19 -41.41 -18.97
N THR A 367 -24.82 -42.45 -18.21
CA THR A 367 -25.73 -43.51 -17.73
C THR A 367 -25.65 -43.60 -16.21
N GLY A 368 -26.80 -43.50 -15.52
CA GLY A 368 -26.90 -43.64 -14.05
C GLY A 368 -27.30 -42.37 -13.32
N ASN A 369 -27.37 -42.49 -12.01
CA ASN A 369 -27.64 -41.37 -11.11
C ASN A 369 -26.39 -41.09 -10.25
N TYR A 370 -26.06 -39.83 -10.08
CA TYR A 370 -24.99 -39.37 -9.20
C TYR A 370 -25.55 -38.62 -8.00
N MET A 371 -24.90 -38.83 -6.85
CA MET A 371 -25.15 -38.01 -5.67
C MET A 371 -24.00 -36.99 -5.60
N VAL A 372 -24.34 -35.71 -5.61
CA VAL A 372 -23.40 -34.59 -5.55
C VAL A 372 -23.82 -33.62 -4.45
N SER A 373 -22.92 -32.83 -3.95
CA SER A 373 -23.20 -31.77 -3.01
C SER A 373 -22.89 -30.43 -3.66
N TRP A 374 -23.86 -29.53 -3.64
CA TRP A 374 -23.64 -28.17 -4.06
C TRP A 374 -22.92 -27.37 -2.95
N GLU A 375 -21.68 -26.95 -3.20
CA GLU A 375 -20.87 -26.27 -2.19
C GLU A 375 -21.12 -24.75 -2.12
N GLY A 376 -21.84 -24.20 -3.10
CA GLY A 376 -22.16 -22.77 -3.16
C GLY A 376 -21.27 -21.96 -4.09
N VAL A 377 -21.80 -20.82 -4.52
CA VAL A 377 -21.07 -19.86 -5.36
C VAL A 377 -19.82 -19.33 -4.63
N ALA A 378 -19.91 -19.13 -3.30
CA ALA A 378 -18.79 -18.67 -2.49
C ALA A 378 -17.60 -19.64 -2.54
N ASP A 379 -17.86 -20.92 -2.34
CA ASP A 379 -16.84 -21.98 -2.43
C ASP A 379 -16.33 -22.15 -3.87
N TYR A 380 -17.20 -22.03 -4.86
CA TYR A 380 -16.80 -22.04 -6.27
C TYR A 380 -15.79 -20.92 -6.57
N ILE A 381 -16.03 -19.69 -6.07
CA ILE A 381 -15.08 -18.59 -6.22
C ILE A 381 -13.75 -18.88 -5.49
N GLU A 382 -13.79 -19.51 -4.32
CA GLU A 382 -12.58 -19.89 -3.57
C GLU A 382 -11.76 -20.98 -4.28
N LYS A 383 -12.39 -22.02 -4.81
CA LYS A 383 -11.73 -23.17 -5.47
C LYS A 383 -11.09 -22.82 -6.80
N GLN A 384 -11.64 -21.88 -7.56
CA GLN A 384 -11.00 -21.33 -8.77
C GLN A 384 -9.59 -20.75 -8.52
N ARG A 385 -9.25 -20.51 -7.27
CA ARG A 385 -7.93 -20.09 -6.82
C ARG A 385 -6.89 -21.23 -6.84
N ASP A 386 -7.29 -22.43 -6.44
CA ASP A 386 -6.35 -23.54 -6.22
C ASP A 386 -5.96 -24.23 -7.54
N ASP A 387 -6.83 -24.20 -8.56
CA ASP A 387 -6.59 -24.80 -9.88
C ASP A 387 -5.72 -23.96 -10.83
N SER A 388 -5.56 -22.66 -10.55
CA SER A 388 -4.73 -21.79 -11.38
C SER A 388 -3.54 -21.26 -10.57
N ALA A 389 -2.38 -21.90 -10.67
CA ALA A 389 -1.08 -21.37 -10.21
C ALA A 389 -0.67 -20.04 -10.91
N SER A 390 -1.65 -19.29 -11.44
CA SER A 390 -1.46 -18.06 -12.19
C SER A 390 -2.16 -16.88 -11.50
N SER A 391 -1.49 -15.73 -11.50
CA SER A 391 -1.99 -14.42 -11.04
C SER A 391 -3.35 -13.97 -11.64
N LYS A 392 -3.95 -14.75 -12.53
CA LYS A 392 -5.26 -14.47 -13.14
C LYS A 392 -6.43 -14.90 -12.25
N GLY A 393 -6.32 -16.01 -11.53
CA GLY A 393 -7.36 -16.50 -10.62
C GLY A 393 -7.57 -15.58 -9.42
N ASP A 394 -6.47 -15.10 -8.81
CA ASP A 394 -6.57 -14.15 -7.69
C ASP A 394 -7.25 -12.83 -8.09
N LYS A 395 -6.97 -12.32 -9.32
CA LYS A 395 -7.62 -11.10 -9.82
C LYS A 395 -9.10 -11.28 -10.11
N TRP A 396 -9.49 -12.47 -10.60
CA TRP A 396 -10.89 -12.77 -10.88
C TRP A 396 -11.69 -12.85 -9.58
N LYS A 397 -11.15 -13.52 -8.54
CA LYS A 397 -11.75 -13.55 -7.20
C LYS A 397 -11.91 -12.15 -6.59
N GLU A 398 -10.87 -11.30 -6.70
CA GLU A 398 -10.90 -9.92 -6.16
C GLU A 398 -12.05 -9.07 -6.74
N GLN A 399 -12.63 -9.46 -7.88
CA GLN A 399 -13.79 -8.76 -8.45
C GLN A 399 -15.08 -8.97 -7.62
N PHE A 400 -15.19 -10.08 -6.91
CA PHE A 400 -16.39 -10.46 -6.15
C PHE A 400 -16.26 -10.30 -4.63
N VAL A 401 -15.11 -9.79 -4.18
CA VAL A 401 -14.78 -9.66 -2.76
C VAL A 401 -14.54 -8.19 -2.41
N VAL A 402 -15.13 -7.76 -1.30
CA VAL A 402 -14.87 -6.47 -0.67
C VAL A 402 -14.15 -6.70 0.65
N ARG A 403 -13.15 -5.87 0.92
CA ARG A 403 -12.46 -5.87 2.21
C ARG A 403 -13.18 -4.95 3.16
N ARG A 404 -13.62 -5.51 4.28
CA ARG A 404 -14.25 -4.76 5.38
C ARG A 404 -13.38 -4.85 6.63
N VAL A 405 -13.59 -3.91 7.53
CA VAL A 405 -12.98 -3.98 8.87
C VAL A 405 -13.43 -5.26 9.55
N CYS A 406 -12.50 -6.02 10.12
CA CYS A 406 -12.79 -7.28 10.80
C CYS A 406 -13.83 -7.09 11.90
N SER A 407 -14.93 -7.83 11.83
CA SER A 407 -16.07 -7.76 12.77
C SER A 407 -15.69 -8.14 14.21
N VAL A 408 -14.68 -9.00 14.38
CA VAL A 408 -14.25 -9.49 15.70
C VAL A 408 -13.32 -8.51 16.41
N CYS A 409 -12.31 -7.97 15.71
CA CYS A 409 -11.31 -7.10 16.31
C CYS A 409 -11.53 -5.60 16.04
N GLY A 410 -12.53 -5.23 15.24
CA GLY A 410 -12.80 -3.83 14.91
C GLY A 410 -11.60 -3.10 14.28
N GLY A 411 -10.76 -3.82 13.52
CA GLY A 411 -9.57 -3.25 12.88
C GLY A 411 -8.31 -3.18 13.76
N SER A 412 -8.39 -3.51 15.04
CA SER A 412 -7.25 -3.48 15.98
C SER A 412 -6.14 -4.50 15.63
N ARG A 413 -6.45 -5.52 14.83
CA ARG A 413 -5.58 -6.63 14.45
C ARG A 413 -5.19 -7.58 15.58
N LEU A 414 -5.51 -7.22 16.83
CA LEU A 414 -5.12 -7.92 18.04
C LEU A 414 -6.27 -8.73 18.65
N ARG A 415 -5.91 -9.67 19.51
CA ARG A 415 -6.86 -10.36 20.37
C ARG A 415 -7.49 -9.38 21.35
N LYS A 416 -8.74 -9.63 21.72
CA LYS A 416 -9.48 -8.77 22.68
C LYS A 416 -8.77 -8.63 24.01
N GLU A 417 -8.11 -9.69 24.48
CA GLU A 417 -7.38 -9.71 25.75
C GLU A 417 -6.25 -8.66 25.79
N ALA A 418 -5.55 -8.45 24.67
CA ALA A 418 -4.49 -7.44 24.56
C ALA A 418 -5.00 -5.99 24.72
N LEU A 419 -6.29 -5.75 24.41
CA LEU A 419 -6.89 -4.41 24.48
C LEU A 419 -7.28 -4.00 25.90
N TYR A 420 -7.28 -4.92 26.86
CA TYR A 420 -7.54 -4.62 28.27
C TYR A 420 -6.30 -4.15 29.04
N PHE A 421 -5.14 -4.17 28.39
CA PHE A 421 -3.92 -3.58 28.91
C PHE A 421 -3.83 -2.11 28.49
N LYS A 422 -3.72 -1.19 29.45
CA LYS A 422 -3.77 0.25 29.19
C LYS A 422 -2.59 0.98 29.86
N ILE A 423 -2.18 2.06 29.23
CA ILE A 423 -1.24 3.06 29.76
C ILE A 423 -1.98 4.39 29.70
N ASP A 424 -2.09 5.07 30.82
CA ASP A 424 -2.84 6.34 30.91
C ASP A 424 -4.23 6.25 30.22
N GLY A 425 -4.97 5.19 30.52
CA GLY A 425 -6.33 4.95 30.01
C GLY A 425 -6.43 4.46 28.55
N LYS A 426 -5.35 4.45 27.78
CA LYS A 426 -5.35 4.04 26.37
C LYS A 426 -4.68 2.68 26.16
N ASN A 427 -5.28 1.83 25.31
CA ASN A 427 -4.67 0.57 24.86
C ASN A 427 -3.78 0.80 23.63
N ILE A 428 -3.01 -0.23 23.25
CA ILE A 428 -2.05 -0.15 22.14
C ILE A 428 -2.74 0.13 20.79
N ALA A 429 -3.94 -0.39 20.55
CA ALA A 429 -4.69 -0.16 19.32
C ALA A 429 -5.20 1.28 19.23
N GLU A 430 -5.72 1.82 20.33
CA GLU A 430 -6.14 3.22 20.42
C GLU A 430 -4.98 4.17 20.16
N LEU A 431 -3.81 3.91 20.74
CA LEU A 431 -2.61 4.71 20.48
C LEU A 431 -2.13 4.60 19.02
N SER A 432 -2.18 3.39 18.46
CA SER A 432 -1.79 3.18 17.07
C SER A 432 -2.76 3.80 16.06
N ALA A 433 -3.98 4.07 16.47
CA ALA A 433 -5.01 4.72 15.63
C ALA A 433 -4.91 6.25 15.64
N LEU A 434 -4.27 6.85 16.66
CA LEU A 434 -4.00 8.28 16.67
C LEU A 434 -3.12 8.69 15.51
N SER A 435 -3.29 9.93 15.02
CA SER A 435 -2.28 10.52 14.15
C SER A 435 -0.94 10.65 14.89
N ILE A 436 0.17 10.65 14.15
CA ILE A 436 1.52 10.81 14.72
C ILE A 436 1.59 12.10 15.56
N GLU A 437 0.91 13.17 15.11
CA GLU A 437 0.82 14.45 15.80
C GLU A 437 0.06 14.33 17.13
N GLU A 438 -1.14 13.71 17.11
CA GLU A 438 -1.93 13.45 18.33
C GLU A 438 -1.21 12.52 19.29
N PHE A 439 -0.48 11.52 18.74
CA PHE A 439 0.31 10.61 19.56
C PHE A 439 1.51 11.34 20.21
N ALA A 440 2.19 12.20 19.48
CA ALA A 440 3.26 13.03 20.03
C ALA A 440 2.75 13.95 21.16
N LEU A 441 1.58 14.58 20.99
CA LEU A 441 0.92 15.35 22.03
C LEU A 441 0.55 14.50 23.26
N TRP A 442 0.04 13.28 23.06
CA TRP A 442 -0.24 12.35 24.16
C TRP A 442 1.03 11.99 24.93
N MET A 443 2.18 11.88 24.24
CA MET A 443 3.48 11.58 24.86
C MET A 443 4.04 12.74 25.69
N GLU A 444 3.55 13.97 25.49
CA GLU A 444 3.99 15.11 26.28
C GLU A 444 3.59 14.97 27.75
N GLY A 445 4.58 15.02 28.63
CA GLY A 445 4.37 14.93 30.07
C GLY A 445 3.78 13.59 30.55
N ILE A 446 3.90 12.50 29.77
CA ILE A 446 3.41 11.16 30.13
C ILE A 446 4.03 10.68 31.46
N GLU A 447 5.29 11.05 31.75
CA GLU A 447 5.99 10.69 32.99
C GLU A 447 5.20 11.10 34.25
N LYS A 448 4.56 12.28 34.21
CA LYS A 448 3.75 12.79 35.32
C LYS A 448 2.45 11.99 35.56
N ARG A 449 2.00 11.26 34.53
CA ARG A 449 0.77 10.45 34.55
C ARG A 449 1.04 8.97 34.86
N LEU A 450 2.32 8.57 34.86
CA LEU A 450 2.76 7.21 35.20
C LEU A 450 3.10 7.11 36.70
N SER A 451 2.97 5.93 37.27
CA SER A 451 3.55 5.64 38.58
C SER A 451 5.09 5.66 38.52
N LYS A 452 5.77 5.96 39.63
CA LYS A 452 7.25 6.00 39.71
C LYS A 452 7.90 4.71 39.18
N LYS A 453 7.30 3.55 39.44
CA LYS A 453 7.77 2.26 38.94
C LYS A 453 7.65 2.19 37.42
N GLN A 454 6.50 2.58 36.87
CA GLN A 454 6.28 2.60 35.42
C GLN A 454 7.20 3.60 34.72
N GLU A 455 7.39 4.78 35.29
CA GLU A 455 8.29 5.80 34.78
C GLU A 455 9.73 5.28 34.64
N GLN A 456 10.27 4.65 35.68
CA GLN A 456 11.61 4.06 35.65
C GLN A 456 11.77 2.98 34.57
N ILE A 457 10.76 2.12 34.41
CA ILE A 457 10.78 1.05 33.41
C ILE A 457 10.64 1.61 32.00
N ALA A 458 9.80 2.62 31.82
CA ALA A 458 9.43 3.15 30.51
C ALA A 458 10.42 4.18 29.97
N HIS A 459 11.27 4.78 30.79
CA HIS A 459 12.09 5.96 30.44
C HIS A 459 12.83 5.85 29.10
N GLU A 460 13.64 4.81 28.92
CA GLU A 460 14.41 4.62 27.66
C GLU A 460 13.51 4.31 26.48
N ILE A 461 12.43 3.54 26.72
CA ILE A 461 11.47 3.20 25.65
C ILE A 461 10.73 4.44 25.15
N LEU A 462 10.29 5.30 26.07
CA LEU A 462 9.60 6.56 25.76
C LEU A 462 10.51 7.51 24.99
N LYS A 463 11.80 7.56 25.33
CA LYS A 463 12.80 8.35 24.63
C LYS A 463 12.94 7.91 23.17
N GLU A 464 13.08 6.61 22.93
CA GLU A 464 13.19 6.04 21.56
C GLU A 464 11.92 6.28 20.71
N ILE A 465 10.73 6.16 21.33
CA ILE A 465 9.47 6.46 20.63
C ILE A 465 9.41 7.94 20.26
N ARG A 466 9.76 8.86 21.17
CA ARG A 466 9.72 10.32 20.90
C ARG A 466 10.68 10.72 19.79
N GLU A 467 11.88 10.15 19.75
CA GLU A 467 12.84 10.44 18.68
C GLU A 467 12.27 10.04 17.31
N ARG A 468 11.69 8.84 17.20
CA ARG A 468 11.09 8.35 15.95
C ARG A 468 9.86 9.15 15.53
N LEU A 469 9.01 9.52 16.49
CA LEU A 469 7.86 10.40 16.22
C LEU A 469 8.32 11.77 15.71
N ARG A 470 9.37 12.34 16.33
CA ARG A 470 9.92 13.63 15.88
C ARG A 470 10.41 13.56 14.43
N PHE A 471 11.15 12.53 14.04
CA PHE A 471 11.61 12.38 12.66
C PHE A 471 10.44 12.28 11.66
N LEU A 472 9.36 11.61 12.03
CA LEU A 472 8.17 11.54 11.18
C LEU A 472 7.46 12.89 11.07
N LEU A 473 7.44 13.68 12.15
CA LEU A 473 6.90 15.04 12.14
C LEU A 473 7.78 15.98 11.31
N ASP A 474 9.09 15.85 11.42
CA ASP A 474 10.08 16.68 10.69
C ASP A 474 10.00 16.48 9.17
N VAL A 475 9.62 15.27 8.71
CA VAL A 475 9.39 14.99 7.28
C VAL A 475 7.94 15.25 6.83
N GLY A 476 7.09 15.84 7.68
CA GLY A 476 5.73 16.26 7.34
C GLY A 476 4.70 15.13 7.31
N LEU A 477 4.88 14.03 8.07
CA LEU A 477 3.99 12.88 8.11
C LEU A 477 3.08 12.84 9.37
N GLY A 478 2.91 13.97 10.05
CA GLY A 478 2.15 14.07 11.30
C GLY A 478 0.69 13.60 11.21
N TYR A 479 0.09 13.68 10.03
CA TYR A 479 -1.29 13.27 9.77
C TYR A 479 -1.49 11.74 9.62
N LEU A 480 -0.43 10.96 9.45
CA LEU A 480 -0.52 9.50 9.36
C LEU A 480 -0.77 8.88 10.74
N SER A 481 -1.40 7.70 10.76
CA SER A 481 -1.52 6.87 11.96
C SER A 481 -0.58 5.65 11.87
N LEU A 482 -0.15 5.14 13.03
CA LEU A 482 0.77 3.99 13.07
C LEU A 482 0.15 2.69 12.54
N ASN A 483 -1.18 2.53 12.67
CA ASN A 483 -1.92 1.36 12.19
C ASN A 483 -2.20 1.40 10.68
N ARG A 484 -1.91 2.53 10.00
CA ARG A 484 -2.14 2.66 8.56
C ARG A 484 -1.33 1.65 7.77
N SER A 485 -2.00 0.90 6.90
CA SER A 485 -1.37 -0.12 6.05
C SER A 485 -0.40 0.51 5.06
N SER A 486 0.79 -0.08 4.90
CA SER A 486 1.80 0.36 3.92
C SER A 486 1.29 0.31 2.47
N ARG A 487 0.29 -0.53 2.17
CA ARG A 487 -0.35 -0.60 0.84
C ARG A 487 -1.14 0.65 0.46
N SER A 488 -1.63 1.39 1.46
CA SER A 488 -2.45 2.59 1.26
C SER A 488 -1.62 3.86 1.18
N LEU A 489 -0.30 3.76 1.33
CA LEU A 489 0.62 4.90 1.26
C LEU A 489 0.90 5.28 -0.19
N SER A 490 0.98 6.57 -0.44
CA SER A 490 1.54 7.09 -1.69
C SER A 490 3.04 6.81 -1.78
N GLY A 491 3.60 6.90 -3.00
CA GLY A 491 5.04 6.75 -3.22
C GLY A 491 5.87 7.69 -2.36
N GLY A 492 5.48 8.97 -2.32
CA GLY A 492 6.16 9.98 -1.52
C GLY A 492 6.02 9.76 0.00
N GLU A 493 4.84 9.33 0.50
CA GLU A 493 4.67 8.97 1.91
C GLU A 493 5.60 7.82 2.31
N SER A 494 5.66 6.77 1.49
CA SER A 494 6.53 5.61 1.73
C SER A 494 8.01 5.99 1.73
N GLN A 495 8.43 6.84 0.81
CA GLN A 495 9.79 7.36 0.71
C GLN A 495 10.18 8.19 1.95
N ARG A 496 9.29 9.10 2.39
CA ARG A 496 9.53 9.91 3.59
C ARG A 496 9.57 9.09 4.88
N ILE A 497 8.77 8.03 5.00
CA ILE A 497 8.86 7.10 6.12
C ILE A 497 10.25 6.45 6.17
N ARG A 498 10.77 6.00 5.03
CA ARG A 498 12.14 5.44 4.95
C ARG A 498 13.19 6.48 5.31
N LEU A 499 13.06 7.70 4.78
CA LEU A 499 13.96 8.81 5.12
C LEU A 499 13.98 9.06 6.63
N ALA A 500 12.81 9.18 7.27
CA ALA A 500 12.69 9.35 8.72
C ALA A 500 13.36 8.20 9.50
N THR A 501 13.18 6.95 9.03
CA THR A 501 13.83 5.78 9.65
C THR A 501 15.35 5.84 9.50
N GLN A 502 15.87 6.27 8.34
CA GLN A 502 17.32 6.42 8.11
C GLN A 502 17.93 7.54 8.94
N ILE A 503 17.27 8.69 9.06
CA ILE A 503 17.68 9.77 9.97
C ILE A 503 17.79 9.24 11.41
N GLY A 504 16.79 8.43 11.82
CA GLY A 504 16.75 7.79 13.15
C GLY A 504 17.85 6.76 13.39
N SER A 505 18.46 6.20 12.35
CA SER A 505 19.55 5.21 12.49
C SER A 505 20.85 5.81 13.01
N LYS A 506 21.00 7.14 12.99
CA LYS A 506 22.20 7.89 13.42
C LYS A 506 23.50 7.42 12.73
N LEU A 507 23.38 6.89 11.51
CA LEU A 507 24.54 6.53 10.70
C LEU A 507 25.32 7.79 10.28
N VAL A 508 26.63 7.70 10.24
CA VAL A 508 27.54 8.75 9.81
C VAL A 508 28.44 8.25 8.68
N ASN A 509 28.95 9.17 7.87
CA ASN A 509 29.82 8.86 6.72
C ASN A 509 29.15 7.94 5.68
N VAL A 510 27.84 8.10 5.49
CA VAL A 510 27.03 7.40 4.49
C VAL A 510 26.69 8.35 3.35
N LEU A 511 26.63 7.83 2.13
CA LEU A 511 26.10 8.53 0.95
C LEU A 511 24.63 8.13 0.75
N TYR A 512 23.71 9.06 0.97
CA TYR A 512 22.30 8.89 0.68
C TYR A 512 21.97 9.38 -0.71
N ILE A 513 21.28 8.56 -1.51
CA ILE A 513 20.79 8.93 -2.83
C ILE A 513 19.25 8.84 -2.83
N LEU A 514 18.59 9.97 -3.11
CA LEU A 514 17.13 10.10 -3.08
C LEU A 514 16.58 10.39 -4.48
N ASP A 515 15.48 9.74 -4.82
CA ASP A 515 14.77 9.94 -6.08
C ASP A 515 13.53 10.82 -5.85
N GLU A 516 13.55 12.04 -6.34
CA GLU A 516 12.46 13.02 -6.25
C GLU A 516 11.83 13.12 -4.84
N PRO A 517 12.61 13.47 -3.79
CA PRO A 517 12.12 13.45 -2.42
C PRO A 517 11.01 14.47 -2.13
N SER A 518 10.86 15.54 -2.93
CA SER A 518 9.82 16.57 -2.79
C SER A 518 8.45 16.18 -3.35
N ILE A 519 8.34 14.98 -3.94
CA ILE A 519 7.12 14.52 -4.62
C ILE A 519 5.87 14.57 -3.73
N GLY A 520 4.78 15.13 -4.28
CA GLY A 520 3.48 15.20 -3.61
C GLY A 520 3.47 16.08 -2.35
N LEU A 521 4.47 16.95 -2.19
CA LEU A 521 4.55 17.89 -1.10
C LEU A 521 3.99 19.26 -1.50
N HIS A 522 3.23 19.82 -0.57
CA HIS A 522 2.94 21.24 -0.59
C HIS A 522 4.21 22.04 -0.21
N GLN A 523 4.40 23.26 -0.74
CA GLN A 523 5.59 24.10 -0.46
C GLN A 523 5.89 24.26 1.03
N ARG A 524 4.85 24.35 1.86
CA ARG A 524 5.01 24.39 3.32
C ARG A 524 5.74 23.16 3.87
N ASP A 525 5.39 21.98 3.37
CA ASP A 525 5.96 20.73 3.87
C ASP A 525 7.33 20.45 3.20
N ASN A 526 7.56 21.00 2.00
CA ASN A 526 8.86 20.93 1.31
C ASN A 526 9.98 21.58 2.13
N ILE A 527 9.72 22.71 2.78
CA ILE A 527 10.68 23.38 3.69
C ILE A 527 11.09 22.45 4.84
N LYS A 528 10.16 21.68 5.42
CA LYS A 528 10.46 20.71 6.48
C LYS A 528 11.38 19.60 5.96
N LEU A 529 11.10 19.07 4.78
CA LEU A 529 11.94 18.06 4.13
C LEU A 529 13.36 18.58 3.89
N ILE A 530 13.51 19.78 3.32
CA ILE A 530 14.83 20.39 3.08
C ILE A 530 15.63 20.50 4.38
N ASN A 531 14.99 20.95 5.46
CA ASN A 531 15.64 21.03 6.77
C ASN A 531 16.07 19.66 7.30
N SER A 532 15.25 18.62 7.08
CA SER A 532 15.59 17.24 7.46
C SER A 532 16.79 16.70 6.68
N LEU A 533 16.87 17.00 5.37
CA LEU A 533 18.02 16.63 4.54
C LEU A 533 19.31 17.38 4.95
N LYS A 534 19.19 18.67 5.31
CA LYS A 534 20.31 19.45 5.86
C LYS A 534 20.77 18.86 7.21
N ALA A 535 19.85 18.48 8.08
CA ALA A 535 20.20 17.84 9.35
C ALA A 535 20.91 16.49 9.14
N LEU A 536 20.49 15.71 8.13
CA LEU A 536 21.15 14.44 7.76
C LEU A 536 22.57 14.69 7.24
N ARG A 537 22.79 15.73 6.43
CA ARG A 537 24.10 16.19 6.00
C ARG A 537 24.97 16.63 7.19
N ASP A 538 24.40 17.48 8.06
CA ASP A 538 25.12 18.06 9.22
C ASP A 538 25.52 16.99 10.25
N ALA A 539 24.86 15.82 10.22
CA ALA A 539 25.25 14.65 11.00
C ALA A 539 26.51 13.94 10.43
N GLY A 540 27.16 14.47 9.38
CA GLY A 540 28.37 13.92 8.77
C GLY A 540 28.10 12.93 7.64
N ASN A 541 27.03 13.15 6.85
CA ASN A 541 26.67 12.36 5.70
C ASN A 541 26.70 13.17 4.41
N SER A 542 26.85 12.49 3.27
CA SER A 542 26.66 13.07 1.95
C SER A 542 25.26 12.76 1.46
N VAL A 543 24.56 13.74 0.88
CA VAL A 543 23.20 13.58 0.38
C VAL A 543 23.13 13.99 -1.09
N ILE A 544 22.72 13.09 -1.96
CA ILE A 544 22.45 13.37 -3.38
C ILE A 544 20.96 13.24 -3.63
N GLY A 545 20.30 14.32 -4.04
CA GLY A 545 18.91 14.30 -4.50
C GLY A 545 18.83 14.42 -6.03
N VAL A 546 18.12 13.52 -6.70
CA VAL A 546 17.69 13.71 -8.09
C VAL A 546 16.41 14.51 -8.04
N GLU A 547 16.43 15.79 -8.45
CA GLU A 547 15.32 16.69 -8.18
C GLU A 547 15.22 17.84 -9.19
N ASN A 548 14.02 18.31 -9.44
CA ASN A 548 13.73 19.46 -10.29
C ASN A 548 12.94 20.58 -9.56
N ASP A 549 12.68 20.40 -8.26
CA ASP A 549 12.01 21.41 -7.44
C ASP A 549 12.91 22.62 -7.21
N GLU A 550 12.36 23.83 -7.41
CA GLU A 550 13.11 25.08 -7.30
C GLU A 550 13.68 25.30 -5.89
N ASP A 551 12.87 25.03 -4.85
CA ASP A 551 13.29 25.23 -3.45
C ASP A 551 14.43 24.28 -3.08
N MET A 552 14.36 23.03 -3.54
CA MET A 552 15.44 22.05 -3.36
C MET A 552 16.74 22.49 -4.03
N ILE A 553 16.66 22.94 -5.30
CA ILE A 553 17.83 23.42 -6.06
C ILE A 553 18.45 24.66 -5.38
N ARG A 554 17.62 25.62 -4.94
CA ARG A 554 18.07 26.85 -4.28
C ARG A 554 18.70 26.62 -2.90
N ASN A 555 18.35 25.53 -2.24
CA ASN A 555 18.85 25.16 -0.91
C ASN A 555 19.99 24.13 -0.94
N ALA A 556 20.40 23.68 -2.12
CA ALA A 556 21.53 22.76 -2.29
C ALA A 556 22.89 23.47 -2.07
N ASP A 557 23.84 22.76 -1.50
CA ASP A 557 25.25 23.22 -1.39
C ASP A 557 25.95 23.09 -2.75
N TRP A 558 25.58 22.08 -3.54
CA TRP A 558 26.14 21.80 -4.85
C TRP A 558 25.04 21.34 -5.81
N VAL A 559 25.12 21.74 -7.06
CA VAL A 559 24.15 21.38 -8.09
C VAL A 559 24.89 20.83 -9.31
N VAL A 560 24.38 19.73 -9.85
CA VAL A 560 24.84 19.12 -11.10
C VAL A 560 23.68 19.15 -12.09
N ASP A 561 23.78 19.99 -13.13
CA ASP A 561 22.78 20.08 -14.19
C ASP A 561 23.16 19.16 -15.34
N VAL A 562 22.31 18.19 -15.67
CA VAL A 562 22.50 17.17 -16.70
C VAL A 562 21.62 17.48 -17.90
N GLY A 563 22.23 17.62 -19.04
CA GLY A 563 21.56 18.05 -20.27
C GLY A 563 22.43 17.86 -21.52
N PRO A 564 22.39 18.83 -22.44
CA PRO A 564 21.51 20.02 -22.51
C PRO A 564 20.06 19.73 -22.88
N ARG A 565 19.76 18.50 -23.39
CA ARG A 565 18.42 18.04 -23.77
C ARG A 565 18.18 16.60 -23.30
N ALA A 566 17.15 15.96 -23.79
CA ALA A 566 16.76 14.59 -23.43
C ALA A 566 17.28 13.53 -24.42
N GLY A 567 17.42 12.29 -23.97
CA GLY A 567 17.79 11.12 -24.77
C GLY A 567 19.16 11.25 -25.42
N VAL A 568 19.26 11.00 -26.73
CA VAL A 568 20.54 11.07 -27.48
C VAL A 568 21.18 12.48 -27.47
N ARG A 569 20.35 13.51 -27.28
CA ARG A 569 20.82 14.90 -27.19
C ARG A 569 21.10 15.35 -25.74
N GLY A 570 20.93 14.46 -24.77
CA GLY A 570 21.29 14.64 -23.37
C GLY A 570 22.59 13.90 -23.02
N GLY A 571 22.76 13.59 -21.74
CA GLY A 571 23.84 12.75 -21.22
C GLY A 571 25.17 13.47 -21.02
N GLU A 572 25.16 14.80 -20.96
CA GLU A 572 26.33 15.63 -20.67
C GLU A 572 26.10 16.41 -19.37
N VAL A 573 27.16 16.72 -18.64
CA VAL A 573 27.08 17.65 -17.50
C VAL A 573 27.22 19.07 -18.06
N VAL A 574 26.14 19.84 -17.99
CA VAL A 574 26.10 21.24 -18.45
C VAL A 574 26.89 22.12 -17.51
N VAL A 575 26.70 21.93 -16.21
CA VAL A 575 27.40 22.61 -15.13
C VAL A 575 27.39 21.77 -13.86
N SER A 576 28.49 21.82 -13.12
CA SER A 576 28.64 21.25 -11.79
C SER A 576 29.28 22.31 -10.89
N GLY A 577 28.55 22.81 -9.88
CA GLY A 577 29.02 23.90 -9.04
C GLY A 577 28.02 24.38 -8.02
N THR A 578 28.31 25.53 -7.41
CA THR A 578 27.41 26.23 -6.50
C THR A 578 26.19 26.77 -7.26
N LEU A 579 25.10 27.08 -6.55
CA LEU A 579 23.91 27.68 -7.17
C LEU A 579 24.24 28.90 -8.04
N GLN A 580 25.18 29.76 -7.59
CA GLN A 580 25.59 30.95 -8.34
C GLN A 580 26.23 30.55 -9.68
N GLN A 581 27.13 29.58 -9.69
CA GLN A 581 27.77 29.09 -10.93
C GLN A 581 26.74 28.50 -11.89
N VAL A 582 25.74 27.80 -11.36
CA VAL A 582 24.63 27.26 -12.17
C VAL A 582 23.80 28.38 -12.80
N MET A 583 23.45 29.42 -12.03
CA MET A 583 22.68 30.58 -12.53
C MET A 583 23.44 31.35 -13.63
N GLU A 584 24.73 31.33 -13.60
CA GLU A 584 25.63 32.01 -14.58
C GLU A 584 25.88 31.14 -15.83
N SER A 585 25.58 29.84 -15.79
CA SER A 585 25.94 28.85 -16.85
C SER A 585 25.23 29.07 -18.19
N GLY A 586 24.09 29.78 -18.23
CA GLY A 586 23.29 29.99 -19.44
C GLY A 586 22.54 28.75 -19.92
N GLY A 587 22.42 27.69 -19.10
CA GLY A 587 21.63 26.51 -19.38
C GLY A 587 20.12 26.74 -19.21
N ILE A 588 19.27 25.78 -19.64
CA ILE A 588 17.81 25.88 -19.52
C ILE A 588 17.39 25.99 -18.04
N THR A 589 17.99 25.22 -17.16
CA THR A 589 17.77 25.28 -15.71
C THR A 589 18.10 26.68 -15.17
N ALA A 590 19.25 27.24 -15.58
CA ALA A 590 19.68 28.57 -15.20
C ALA A 590 18.70 29.67 -15.67
N ASP A 591 18.14 29.53 -16.88
CA ASP A 591 17.16 30.48 -17.40
C ASP A 591 15.89 30.56 -16.54
N TYR A 592 15.39 29.40 -16.04
CA TYR A 592 14.24 29.37 -15.12
C TYR A 592 14.59 29.92 -13.76
N LEU A 593 15.71 29.50 -13.16
CA LEU A 593 16.15 29.98 -11.84
C LEU A 593 16.43 31.49 -11.79
N THR A 594 16.86 32.08 -12.90
CA THR A 594 17.10 33.53 -13.03
C THR A 594 15.89 34.33 -13.49
N GLY A 595 14.79 33.65 -13.86
CA GLY A 595 13.58 34.29 -14.37
C GLY A 595 13.69 34.77 -15.83
N ARG A 596 14.79 34.45 -16.55
CA ARG A 596 14.89 34.71 -18.00
C ARG A 596 13.84 33.96 -18.81
N ARG A 597 13.50 32.75 -18.32
CA ARG A 597 12.34 31.99 -18.78
C ARG A 597 11.37 31.80 -17.63
N ARG A 598 10.09 31.84 -17.90
CA ARG A 598 9.05 31.57 -16.93
C ARG A 598 7.81 31.03 -17.62
N ILE A 599 6.95 30.33 -16.89
CA ILE A 599 5.63 29.98 -17.34
C ILE A 599 4.75 31.19 -17.14
N GLU A 600 4.26 31.74 -18.26
CA GLU A 600 3.48 32.98 -18.27
C GLU A 600 2.07 32.78 -17.69
N LEU A 601 1.53 33.85 -17.06
CA LEU A 601 0.14 33.87 -16.65
C LEU A 601 -0.75 34.03 -17.89
N PRO A 602 -1.94 33.39 -17.94
CA PRO A 602 -2.87 33.59 -19.03
C PRO A 602 -3.33 35.06 -19.06
N GLU A 603 -3.49 35.65 -20.24
CA GLU A 603 -3.98 37.01 -20.40
C GLU A 603 -5.39 37.14 -19.85
N LYS A 604 -6.24 36.14 -20.09
CA LYS A 604 -7.60 36.01 -19.60
C LYS A 604 -7.88 34.58 -19.19
N ARG A 605 -8.47 34.34 -18.02
CA ARG A 605 -8.93 33.03 -17.58
C ARG A 605 -10.23 32.67 -18.28
N ARG A 606 -10.43 31.37 -18.53
CA ARG A 606 -11.69 30.85 -19.07
C ARG A 606 -12.78 30.96 -18.01
N THR A 607 -14.03 31.10 -18.48
CA THR A 607 -15.22 31.20 -17.61
C THR A 607 -16.13 29.98 -17.73
N GLY A 608 -15.61 28.90 -18.29
CA GLY A 608 -16.35 27.68 -18.50
C GLY A 608 -17.50 27.77 -19.52
N ASN A 609 -18.32 26.73 -19.50
CA ASN A 609 -19.50 26.64 -20.37
C ASN A 609 -20.84 26.87 -19.62
N GLY A 610 -20.77 27.32 -18.37
CA GLY A 610 -21.95 27.57 -17.51
C GLY A 610 -22.59 26.29 -16.93
N LYS A 611 -22.01 25.13 -17.14
CA LYS A 611 -22.42 23.83 -16.54
C LYS A 611 -21.48 23.44 -15.42
N HIS A 612 -22.00 22.69 -14.47
CA HIS A 612 -21.26 22.34 -13.26
C HIS A 612 -21.48 20.90 -12.88
N ILE A 613 -20.52 20.28 -12.23
CA ILE A 613 -20.70 19.06 -11.44
C ILE A 613 -20.59 19.46 -9.98
N VAL A 614 -21.62 19.13 -9.18
CA VAL A 614 -21.65 19.49 -7.76
C VAL A 614 -21.67 18.22 -6.91
N VAL A 615 -20.66 18.06 -6.06
CA VAL A 615 -20.60 16.99 -5.06
C VAL A 615 -21.17 17.54 -3.75
N HIS A 616 -22.28 17.00 -3.29
CA HIS A 616 -22.94 17.40 -2.05
C HIS A 616 -22.58 16.47 -0.90
N GLY A 617 -22.26 17.05 0.25
CA GLY A 617 -22.14 16.33 1.50
C GLY A 617 -21.02 15.28 1.57
N ALA A 618 -19.91 15.51 0.87
CA ALA A 618 -18.76 14.58 0.91
C ALA A 618 -18.18 14.50 2.32
N ARG A 619 -18.17 13.26 2.91
CA ARG A 619 -17.78 13.00 4.30
C ARG A 619 -16.94 11.74 4.49
N GLY A 620 -16.52 11.12 3.40
CA GLY A 620 -15.64 9.95 3.48
C GLY A 620 -14.22 10.27 3.94
N ASN A 621 -13.58 9.36 4.65
CA ASN A 621 -12.27 9.52 5.26
C ASN A 621 -12.22 10.75 6.19
N ASN A 622 -11.36 11.74 5.85
CA ASN A 622 -11.22 12.97 6.64
C ASN A 622 -12.10 14.13 6.18
N LEU A 623 -12.91 13.99 5.13
CA LEU A 623 -13.78 15.05 4.62
C LEU A 623 -14.87 15.43 5.64
N LYS A 624 -15.11 16.73 5.81
CA LYS A 624 -15.99 17.29 6.86
C LYS A 624 -17.34 17.74 6.29
N ASN A 625 -18.06 16.85 5.60
CA ASN A 625 -19.38 17.12 5.02
C ASN A 625 -19.36 18.36 4.10
N ILE A 626 -18.44 18.35 3.12
CA ILE A 626 -18.23 19.47 2.23
C ILE A 626 -19.08 19.35 0.96
N THR A 627 -19.53 20.50 0.46
CA THR A 627 -20.14 20.64 -0.87
C THR A 627 -19.17 21.37 -1.77
N VAL A 628 -18.85 20.78 -2.93
CA VAL A 628 -17.84 21.31 -3.85
C VAL A 628 -18.40 21.37 -5.26
N ASP A 629 -18.21 22.52 -5.89
CA ASP A 629 -18.62 22.84 -7.25
C ASP A 629 -17.42 22.77 -8.21
N PHE A 630 -17.58 22.03 -9.32
CA PHE A 630 -16.61 21.86 -10.39
C PHE A 630 -17.18 22.45 -11.69
N PRO A 631 -16.80 23.69 -12.08
CA PRO A 631 -17.24 24.29 -13.33
C PRO A 631 -16.69 23.53 -14.54
N LEU A 632 -17.53 23.26 -15.55
CA LEU A 632 -17.15 22.52 -16.73
C LEU A 632 -16.60 23.43 -17.85
N GLY A 633 -15.67 22.88 -18.66
CA GLY A 633 -14.99 23.61 -19.73
C GLY A 633 -13.82 24.46 -19.25
N GLU A 634 -13.27 24.14 -18.08
CA GLU A 634 -12.15 24.83 -17.44
C GLU A 634 -11.02 23.88 -17.02
N MET A 635 -9.84 24.45 -16.77
CA MET A 635 -8.77 23.76 -16.06
C MET A 635 -8.91 24.04 -14.56
N ILE A 636 -9.39 23.04 -13.82
CA ILE A 636 -9.62 23.10 -12.38
C ILE A 636 -8.40 22.48 -11.68
N CYS A 637 -7.80 23.21 -10.74
CA CYS A 637 -6.74 22.68 -9.91
C CYS A 637 -7.23 22.47 -8.47
N VAL A 638 -7.12 21.22 -7.96
CA VAL A 638 -7.45 20.88 -6.57
C VAL A 638 -6.17 20.89 -5.75
N THR A 639 -6.07 21.82 -4.82
CA THR A 639 -4.86 22.11 -4.02
C THR A 639 -5.10 21.88 -2.52
N GLY A 640 -4.03 22.03 -1.73
CA GLY A 640 -4.04 21.90 -0.29
C GLY A 640 -2.87 21.06 0.22
N VAL A 641 -2.59 21.11 1.51
CA VAL A 641 -1.48 20.38 2.13
C VAL A 641 -1.60 18.87 1.96
N SER A 642 -0.48 18.14 2.16
CA SER A 642 -0.49 16.68 2.12
C SER A 642 -1.45 16.10 3.15
N GLY A 643 -2.25 15.09 2.76
CA GLY A 643 -3.27 14.49 3.63
C GLY A 643 -4.53 15.34 3.89
N SER A 644 -4.73 16.49 3.21
CA SER A 644 -5.89 17.36 3.41
C SER A 644 -7.23 16.80 2.92
N GLY A 645 -7.23 15.74 2.09
CA GLY A 645 -8.44 15.10 1.58
C GLY A 645 -8.68 15.26 0.08
N LYS A 646 -7.73 15.82 -0.68
CA LYS A 646 -7.82 16.00 -2.15
C LYS A 646 -8.18 14.72 -2.89
N SER A 647 -7.40 13.67 -2.69
CA SER A 647 -7.63 12.36 -3.33
C SER A 647 -8.90 11.66 -2.83
N SER A 648 -9.33 11.92 -1.58
CA SER A 648 -10.62 11.45 -1.06
C SER A 648 -11.78 12.09 -1.82
N LEU A 649 -11.71 13.40 -2.09
CA LEU A 649 -12.75 14.10 -2.84
C LEU A 649 -12.75 13.72 -4.32
N VAL A 650 -11.59 13.81 -4.99
CA VAL A 650 -11.53 13.68 -6.46
C VAL A 650 -11.49 12.20 -6.88
N ASN A 651 -10.52 11.42 -6.33
CA ASN A 651 -10.30 10.05 -6.79
C ASN A 651 -11.28 9.06 -6.18
N ALA A 652 -11.58 9.19 -4.87
CA ALA A 652 -12.37 8.18 -4.17
C ALA A 652 -13.87 8.54 -4.08
N THR A 653 -14.28 9.79 -4.28
CA THR A 653 -15.69 10.19 -4.33
C THR A 653 -16.13 10.50 -5.75
N LEU A 654 -15.66 11.61 -6.33
CA LEU A 654 -16.11 12.08 -7.64
C LEU A 654 -15.87 11.07 -8.78
N ARG A 655 -14.62 10.60 -8.91
CA ARG A 655 -14.24 9.64 -9.95
C ARG A 655 -15.05 8.37 -9.92
N TYR A 656 -15.21 7.75 -8.74
CA TYR A 656 -15.93 6.49 -8.60
C TYR A 656 -17.43 6.65 -8.84
N ALA A 657 -18.03 7.77 -8.38
CA ALA A 657 -19.42 8.05 -8.65
C ALA A 657 -19.69 8.23 -10.16
N ILE A 658 -18.84 8.99 -10.85
CA ILE A 658 -18.95 9.17 -12.32
C ILE A 658 -18.72 7.87 -13.06
N ALA A 659 -17.72 7.06 -12.65
CA ALA A 659 -17.45 5.78 -13.28
C ALA A 659 -18.61 4.78 -13.08
N ARG A 660 -19.30 4.84 -11.95
CA ARG A 660 -20.49 4.03 -11.69
C ARG A 660 -21.64 4.43 -12.60
N GLU A 661 -21.89 5.71 -12.76
CA GLU A 661 -22.98 6.23 -13.62
C GLU A 661 -22.71 5.97 -15.12
N LEU A 662 -21.50 6.25 -15.59
CA LEU A 662 -21.19 6.13 -17.02
C LEU A 662 -20.85 4.70 -17.47
N TYR A 663 -20.25 3.88 -16.62
CA TYR A 663 -19.67 2.59 -17.00
C TYR A 663 -20.14 1.42 -16.16
N ASN A 664 -21.11 1.61 -15.26
CA ASN A 664 -21.55 0.59 -14.29
C ASN A 664 -20.37 -0.02 -13.51
N SER A 665 -19.40 0.83 -13.10
CA SER A 665 -18.24 0.38 -12.34
C SER A 665 -18.66 -0.11 -10.96
N TYR A 666 -18.05 -1.21 -10.49
CA TYR A 666 -18.26 -1.77 -9.16
C TYR A 666 -17.56 -0.98 -8.03
N GLU A 667 -16.72 0.00 -8.38
CA GLU A 667 -16.05 0.82 -7.38
C GLU A 667 -17.05 1.71 -6.64
N GLN A 668 -17.11 1.58 -5.31
CA GLN A 668 -18.02 2.38 -4.50
C GLN A 668 -17.40 3.73 -4.18
N PRO A 669 -18.12 4.85 -4.46
CA PRO A 669 -17.69 6.16 -4.02
C PRO A 669 -17.73 6.24 -2.48
N LEU A 670 -16.87 7.09 -1.90
CA LEU A 670 -16.93 7.40 -0.48
C LEU A 670 -18.27 8.09 -0.13
N GLU A 671 -18.59 8.07 1.16
CA GLU A 671 -19.85 8.67 1.66
C GLU A 671 -20.05 10.13 1.19
N HIS A 672 -21.19 10.37 0.56
CA HIS A 672 -21.67 11.66 0.11
C HIS A 672 -23.20 11.63 -0.01
N ASP A 673 -23.84 12.79 -0.13
CA ASP A 673 -25.30 12.81 -0.25
C ASP A 673 -25.74 12.53 -1.68
N ARG A 674 -25.25 13.32 -2.65
CA ARG A 674 -25.53 13.17 -4.09
C ARG A 674 -24.51 13.91 -4.94
N ILE A 675 -24.47 13.60 -6.22
CA ILE A 675 -23.69 14.34 -7.22
C ILE A 675 -24.64 14.75 -8.34
N GLU A 676 -24.62 16.03 -8.68
CA GLU A 676 -25.41 16.62 -9.75
C GLU A 676 -24.54 16.95 -10.95
N GLY A 677 -25.08 16.94 -12.16
CA GLY A 677 -24.41 17.41 -13.38
C GLY A 677 -23.58 16.36 -14.11
N ILE A 678 -23.64 15.08 -13.73
CA ILE A 678 -22.89 13.99 -14.41
C ILE A 678 -23.38 13.83 -15.87
N GLU A 679 -24.65 14.12 -16.15
CA GLU A 679 -25.25 14.09 -17.50
C GLU A 679 -24.61 15.05 -18.51
N HIS A 680 -23.80 16.00 -18.03
CA HIS A 680 -23.10 16.95 -18.90
C HIS A 680 -21.81 16.39 -19.47
N ILE A 681 -21.33 15.28 -18.97
CA ILE A 681 -20.13 14.58 -19.44
C ILE A 681 -20.51 13.23 -20.11
N ASP A 682 -19.74 12.85 -21.10
CA ASP A 682 -19.94 11.58 -21.82
C ASP A 682 -18.80 10.59 -21.64
N LYS A 683 -17.67 11.06 -21.14
CA LYS A 683 -16.47 10.22 -20.94
C LYS A 683 -15.64 10.71 -19.78
N LEU A 684 -15.16 9.75 -18.98
CA LEU A 684 -14.20 9.96 -17.90
C LEU A 684 -12.86 9.35 -18.27
N ILE A 685 -11.77 10.14 -18.19
CA ILE A 685 -10.41 9.68 -18.40
C ILE A 685 -9.58 10.00 -17.15
N VAL A 686 -8.97 8.97 -16.58
CA VAL A 686 -8.11 9.13 -15.41
C VAL A 686 -6.67 8.83 -15.79
N VAL A 687 -5.80 9.79 -15.50
CA VAL A 687 -4.36 9.71 -15.75
C VAL A 687 -3.62 9.72 -14.42
N ASP A 688 -3.27 8.55 -13.94
CA ASP A 688 -2.55 8.34 -12.69
C ASP A 688 -1.09 7.90 -12.93
N GLN A 689 -0.28 7.88 -11.88
CA GLN A 689 1.14 7.49 -11.93
C GLN A 689 1.37 5.97 -12.10
N SER A 690 0.32 5.16 -12.19
CA SER A 690 0.47 3.72 -12.35
C SER A 690 1.20 3.38 -13.67
N PRO A 691 2.08 2.36 -13.66
CA PRO A 691 2.80 1.95 -14.86
C PRO A 691 1.86 1.56 -16.00
N ILE A 692 2.22 1.85 -17.25
CA ILE A 692 1.47 1.44 -18.44
C ILE A 692 1.50 -0.07 -18.69
N GLY A 693 2.20 -0.83 -17.87
CA GLY A 693 2.27 -2.29 -17.87
C GLY A 693 3.21 -2.80 -16.80
N ARG A 694 3.11 -4.11 -16.52
CA ARG A 694 3.88 -4.75 -15.43
C ARG A 694 4.99 -5.70 -15.93
N THR A 695 5.13 -5.86 -17.23
CA THR A 695 6.09 -6.80 -17.81
C THR A 695 7.04 -6.10 -18.78
N PRO A 696 8.26 -6.60 -19.01
CA PRO A 696 9.20 -6.05 -20.00
C PRO A 696 8.67 -6.04 -21.45
N ARG A 697 7.56 -6.75 -21.72
CA ARG A 697 6.89 -6.77 -23.03
C ARG A 697 5.95 -5.59 -23.24
N SER A 698 5.50 -4.94 -22.18
CA SER A 698 4.73 -3.70 -22.29
C SER A 698 5.67 -2.55 -22.62
N ASN A 699 5.31 -1.73 -23.59
CA ASN A 699 6.13 -0.60 -24.06
C ASN A 699 5.23 0.52 -24.64
N PRO A 700 5.78 1.71 -24.94
CA PRO A 700 5.03 2.82 -25.54
C PRO A 700 4.28 2.45 -26.82
N ALA A 701 4.91 1.65 -27.71
CA ALA A 701 4.29 1.23 -28.97
C ALA A 701 3.06 0.35 -28.79
N THR A 702 3.08 -0.56 -27.80
CA THR A 702 1.94 -1.44 -27.51
C THR A 702 0.81 -0.70 -26.80
N TYR A 703 1.14 0.20 -25.88
CA TYR A 703 0.15 0.95 -25.14
C TYR A 703 -0.61 1.96 -26.02
N SER A 704 0.09 2.71 -26.84
CA SER A 704 -0.52 3.65 -27.80
C SER A 704 -1.21 2.98 -28.99
N ASN A 705 -1.17 1.64 -29.05
CA ASN A 705 -1.68 0.84 -30.16
C ASN A 705 -1.09 1.21 -31.54
N VAL A 706 0.07 1.89 -31.57
CA VAL A 706 0.81 2.15 -32.82
C VAL A 706 1.46 0.88 -33.37
N PHE A 707 1.83 -0.04 -32.47
CA PHE A 707 2.46 -1.31 -32.83
C PHE A 707 1.54 -2.21 -33.67
N GLY A 708 0.21 -2.13 -33.48
CA GLY A 708 -0.78 -2.82 -34.28
C GLY A 708 -0.68 -2.41 -35.77
N ASP A 709 -0.61 -1.11 -36.00
CA ASP A 709 -0.50 -0.56 -37.38
C ASP A 709 0.87 -0.84 -38.00
N ILE A 710 1.95 -0.76 -37.21
CA ILE A 710 3.31 -1.13 -37.67
C ILE A 710 3.35 -2.60 -38.10
N ARG A 711 2.77 -3.52 -37.35
CA ARG A 711 2.71 -4.95 -37.74
C ARG A 711 1.93 -5.20 -39.03
N LYS A 712 0.81 -4.51 -39.23
CA LYS A 712 0.06 -4.56 -40.51
C LYS A 712 0.89 -4.03 -41.68
N LEU A 713 1.68 -2.98 -41.45
CA LEU A 713 2.57 -2.45 -42.45
C LEU A 713 3.65 -3.47 -42.84
N PHE A 714 4.26 -4.16 -41.84
CA PHE A 714 5.25 -5.21 -42.14
C PHE A 714 4.62 -6.42 -42.84
N GLU A 715 3.38 -6.81 -42.51
CA GLU A 715 2.62 -7.85 -43.25
C GLU A 715 2.43 -7.47 -44.72
N SER A 716 2.27 -6.19 -45.06
CA SER A 716 2.06 -5.71 -46.42
C SER A 716 3.36 -5.62 -47.25
N THR A 717 4.54 -5.86 -46.67
CA THR A 717 5.80 -5.84 -47.40
C THR A 717 5.92 -7.03 -48.36
N PRO A 718 6.58 -6.88 -49.53
CA PRO A 718 6.75 -7.97 -50.48
C PRO A 718 7.39 -9.23 -49.86
N ASP A 719 8.44 -9.07 -49.05
CA ASP A 719 9.13 -10.16 -48.38
C ASP A 719 8.21 -10.96 -47.45
N ALA A 720 7.33 -10.27 -46.71
CA ALA A 720 6.37 -10.90 -45.80
C ALA A 720 5.29 -11.66 -46.59
N GLN A 721 4.80 -11.06 -47.70
CA GLN A 721 3.79 -11.68 -48.55
C GLN A 721 4.31 -12.95 -49.20
N ILE A 722 5.53 -12.93 -49.75
CA ILE A 722 6.19 -14.08 -50.38
C ILE A 722 6.34 -15.24 -49.36
N ARG A 723 6.66 -14.91 -48.12
CA ARG A 723 6.85 -15.90 -47.03
C ARG A 723 5.52 -16.29 -46.34
N GLY A 724 4.39 -15.70 -46.72
CA GLY A 724 3.09 -15.92 -46.10
C GLY A 724 3.00 -15.43 -44.64
N PHE A 725 3.82 -14.44 -44.27
CA PHE A 725 3.86 -13.90 -42.91
C PHE A 725 2.71 -12.92 -42.66
N LYS A 726 1.89 -13.21 -41.63
CA LYS A 726 0.79 -12.36 -41.18
C LYS A 726 1.24 -11.42 -40.07
N ALA A 727 0.43 -10.42 -39.73
CA ALA A 727 0.72 -9.44 -38.66
C ALA A 727 1.07 -10.09 -37.29
N GLY A 728 0.53 -11.30 -37.05
CA GLY A 728 0.88 -12.10 -35.86
C GLY A 728 2.35 -12.51 -35.79
N ARG A 729 3.01 -12.71 -36.96
CA ARG A 729 4.44 -13.06 -37.02
C ARG A 729 5.34 -11.98 -36.45
N PHE A 730 4.95 -10.72 -36.61
CA PHE A 730 5.66 -9.54 -36.14
C PHE A 730 5.29 -9.16 -34.68
N SER A 731 4.54 -10.02 -33.97
CA SER A 731 4.20 -9.83 -32.56
C SER A 731 5.17 -10.59 -31.67
N PHE A 732 5.81 -9.91 -30.74
CA PHE A 732 6.62 -10.58 -29.70
C PHE A 732 5.78 -11.26 -28.61
N ASN A 733 4.45 -11.09 -28.61
CA ASN A 733 3.54 -11.74 -27.66
C ASN A 733 3.01 -13.10 -28.16
N VAL A 734 3.06 -13.36 -29.46
CA VAL A 734 2.49 -14.55 -30.11
C VAL A 734 3.62 -15.50 -30.55
N LYS A 735 3.38 -16.81 -30.41
CA LYS A 735 4.32 -17.82 -30.92
C LYS A 735 4.48 -17.72 -32.43
N GLY A 736 5.64 -18.12 -32.96
CA GLY A 736 5.96 -18.21 -34.39
C GLY A 736 7.01 -17.21 -34.81
N GLY A 737 6.93 -15.92 -34.46
CA GLY A 737 7.93 -14.91 -34.83
C GLY A 737 8.85 -14.46 -33.72
N ARG A 738 8.48 -14.69 -32.49
CA ARG A 738 9.24 -14.29 -31.31
C ARG A 738 10.36 -15.28 -30.99
N CYS A 739 11.36 -14.82 -30.24
CA CYS A 739 12.33 -15.68 -29.58
C CYS A 739 11.64 -16.48 -28.47
N GLU A 740 11.66 -17.81 -28.54
CA GLU A 740 10.99 -18.65 -27.54
C GLU A 740 11.79 -18.76 -26.22
N ALA A 741 13.12 -18.55 -26.23
CA ALA A 741 13.94 -18.55 -25.01
C ALA A 741 13.53 -17.44 -24.04
N CYS A 742 13.36 -16.20 -24.52
CA CYS A 742 12.88 -15.07 -23.71
C CYS A 742 11.37 -14.83 -23.87
N ARG A 743 10.66 -15.64 -24.65
CA ARG A 743 9.24 -15.48 -24.98
C ARG A 743 8.87 -14.07 -25.46
N GLY A 744 9.79 -13.43 -26.21
CA GLY A 744 9.61 -12.10 -26.78
C GLY A 744 9.90 -10.95 -25.82
N ALA A 745 10.39 -11.19 -24.61
CA ALA A 745 10.76 -10.14 -23.67
C ALA A 745 12.07 -9.42 -24.05
N GLY A 746 12.98 -10.10 -24.78
CA GLY A 746 14.33 -9.63 -25.08
C GLY A 746 15.30 -9.76 -23.90
N VAL A 747 14.76 -9.98 -22.70
CA VAL A 747 15.51 -10.15 -21.45
C VAL A 747 15.06 -11.42 -20.75
N GLN A 748 15.92 -11.99 -19.92
CA GLN A 748 15.60 -13.05 -18.95
C GLN A 748 15.54 -12.41 -17.58
N THR A 749 14.51 -12.72 -16.82
CA THR A 749 14.35 -12.25 -15.44
C THR A 749 15.02 -13.26 -14.52
N ILE A 750 15.93 -12.79 -13.71
CA ILE A 750 16.52 -13.53 -12.59
C ILE A 750 15.81 -13.06 -11.33
N GLU A 751 14.91 -13.90 -10.80
CA GLU A 751 14.19 -13.59 -9.55
C GLU A 751 15.16 -13.69 -8.36
N MET A 752 15.23 -12.66 -7.55
CA MET A 752 16.07 -12.56 -6.37
C MET A 752 15.18 -12.53 -5.11
N ASN A 753 15.38 -13.47 -4.19
CA ASN A 753 14.49 -13.63 -3.02
C ASN A 753 14.41 -12.41 -2.08
N PHE A 754 15.45 -11.58 -2.02
CA PHE A 754 15.53 -10.43 -1.08
C PHE A 754 15.91 -9.11 -1.76
N LEU A 755 16.16 -9.12 -3.06
CA LEU A 755 16.57 -7.96 -3.86
C LEU A 755 15.59 -7.81 -5.05
N PRO A 756 15.53 -6.64 -5.69
CA PRO A 756 14.79 -6.46 -6.93
C PRO A 756 15.23 -7.45 -8.02
N ASP A 757 14.29 -7.91 -8.85
CA ASP A 757 14.57 -8.78 -9.97
C ASP A 757 15.60 -8.16 -10.92
N VAL A 758 16.54 -8.97 -11.40
CA VAL A 758 17.57 -8.54 -12.36
C VAL A 758 17.16 -8.97 -13.76
N TYR A 759 17.24 -8.05 -14.71
CA TYR A 759 16.93 -8.30 -16.12
C TYR A 759 18.22 -8.38 -16.94
N VAL A 760 18.53 -9.56 -17.46
CA VAL A 760 19.72 -9.82 -18.29
C VAL A 760 19.31 -10.00 -19.75
N LYS A 761 20.08 -9.48 -20.70
CA LYS A 761 19.82 -9.70 -22.12
C LYS A 761 19.74 -11.17 -22.47
N CYS A 762 18.76 -11.56 -23.29
CA CYS A 762 18.61 -12.94 -23.72
C CYS A 762 19.78 -13.37 -24.59
N ASN A 763 20.49 -14.44 -24.21
CA ASN A 763 21.66 -14.96 -24.91
C ASN A 763 21.35 -15.50 -26.34
N VAL A 764 20.08 -15.96 -26.53
CA VAL A 764 19.66 -16.58 -27.79
C VAL A 764 19.36 -15.53 -28.87
N CYS A 765 18.63 -14.46 -28.51
CA CYS A 765 18.28 -13.41 -29.47
C CYS A 765 19.12 -12.13 -29.29
N GLY A 766 20.05 -12.07 -28.37
CA GLY A 766 20.87 -10.86 -28.14
C GLY A 766 20.07 -9.61 -27.75
N GLY A 767 18.84 -9.80 -27.21
CA GLY A 767 17.94 -8.69 -26.90
C GLY A 767 16.93 -8.33 -28.00
N HIS A 768 17.04 -8.91 -29.19
CA HIS A 768 16.22 -8.55 -30.39
C HIS A 768 14.76 -9.03 -30.35
N ARG A 769 14.33 -9.81 -29.31
CA ARG A 769 12.95 -10.28 -29.08
C ARG A 769 12.39 -11.25 -30.11
N TYR A 770 12.91 -11.32 -31.35
CA TYR A 770 12.43 -12.12 -32.48
C TYR A 770 13.39 -13.20 -32.87
N ASN A 771 12.92 -14.16 -33.67
CA ASN A 771 13.75 -15.13 -34.35
C ASN A 771 14.36 -14.50 -35.61
N ARG A 772 15.42 -15.14 -36.13
CA ARG A 772 16.20 -14.65 -37.28
C ARG A 772 15.33 -14.41 -38.53
N GLU A 773 14.42 -15.33 -38.84
CA GLU A 773 13.57 -15.26 -40.04
C GLU A 773 12.66 -14.02 -40.03
N THR A 774 12.10 -13.65 -38.86
CA THR A 774 11.27 -12.47 -38.74
C THR A 774 12.08 -11.19 -38.93
N LEU A 775 13.35 -11.17 -38.46
CA LEU A 775 14.26 -10.02 -38.60
C LEU A 775 14.78 -9.81 -40.02
N GLU A 776 14.67 -10.81 -40.91
CA GLU A 776 15.03 -10.67 -42.32
C GLU A 776 14.06 -9.78 -43.12
N VAL A 777 12.79 -9.69 -42.68
CA VAL A 777 11.78 -8.83 -43.29
C VAL A 777 12.06 -7.37 -43.00
N LYS A 778 12.16 -6.52 -44.02
CA LYS A 778 12.50 -5.11 -43.86
C LYS A 778 11.49 -4.19 -44.55
N TYR A 779 11.23 -3.05 -43.89
CA TYR A 779 10.53 -1.91 -44.48
C TYR A 779 11.47 -0.71 -44.52
N LYS A 780 11.67 -0.11 -45.69
CA LYS A 780 12.68 0.96 -45.93
C LYS A 780 14.06 0.64 -45.30
N GLY A 781 14.52 -0.64 -45.46
CA GLY A 781 15.81 -1.11 -44.99
C GLY A 781 15.90 -1.40 -43.48
N LYS A 782 14.82 -1.24 -42.71
CA LYS A 782 14.74 -1.49 -41.26
C LYS A 782 13.86 -2.68 -40.94
N ASN A 783 14.31 -3.59 -40.09
CA ASN A 783 13.50 -4.69 -39.56
C ASN A 783 12.63 -4.23 -38.38
N ILE A 784 11.78 -5.14 -37.87
CA ILE A 784 10.84 -4.81 -36.79
C ILE A 784 11.54 -4.45 -35.46
N ASP A 785 12.69 -5.05 -35.17
CA ASP A 785 13.48 -4.72 -33.98
C ASP A 785 14.19 -3.37 -34.13
N ASP A 786 14.73 -3.05 -35.31
CA ASP A 786 15.27 -1.73 -35.59
C ASP A 786 14.22 -0.64 -35.34
N VAL A 787 12.99 -0.87 -35.79
CA VAL A 787 11.87 0.07 -35.57
C VAL A 787 11.53 0.21 -34.08
N LEU A 788 11.50 -0.88 -33.31
CA LEU A 788 11.26 -0.80 -31.86
C LEU A 788 12.39 -0.07 -31.13
N ASN A 789 13.62 -0.10 -31.67
CA ASN A 789 14.77 0.60 -31.09
C ASN A 789 14.86 2.07 -31.52
N MET A 790 14.06 2.51 -32.51
CA MET A 790 13.98 3.95 -32.85
C MET A 790 13.42 4.76 -31.69
N THR A 791 13.93 5.98 -31.51
CA THR A 791 13.25 6.98 -30.73
C THR A 791 11.94 7.37 -31.40
N ILE A 792 10.98 7.85 -30.61
CA ILE A 792 9.69 8.33 -31.15
C ILE A 792 9.90 9.45 -32.17
N ASN A 793 10.90 10.33 -31.98
CA ASN A 793 11.27 11.35 -32.97
C ASN A 793 11.75 10.72 -34.29
N GLN A 794 12.62 9.71 -34.24
CA GLN A 794 13.08 9.00 -35.43
C GLN A 794 11.96 8.25 -36.12
N ALA A 795 11.11 7.58 -35.33
CA ALA A 795 9.97 6.82 -35.86
C ALA A 795 8.93 7.75 -36.49
N ALA A 796 8.64 8.91 -35.92
CA ALA A 796 7.72 9.88 -36.52
C ALA A 796 8.18 10.36 -37.89
N ALA A 797 9.47 10.65 -38.03
CA ALA A 797 10.07 11.00 -39.37
C ALA A 797 10.07 9.80 -40.34
N PHE A 798 10.40 8.59 -39.85
CA PHE A 798 10.44 7.37 -40.65
C PHE A 798 9.06 6.97 -41.24
N PHE A 799 7.98 7.17 -40.46
CA PHE A 799 6.60 6.87 -40.84
C PHE A 799 5.78 8.09 -41.25
N GLU A 800 6.40 9.22 -41.60
CA GLU A 800 5.72 10.46 -41.99
C GLU A 800 4.66 10.24 -43.09
N ALA A 801 4.96 9.37 -44.07
CA ALA A 801 4.07 9.05 -45.18
C ALA A 801 2.87 8.13 -44.80
N ILE A 802 2.76 7.70 -43.53
CA ILE A 802 1.71 6.77 -43.06
C ILE A 802 0.89 7.46 -42.00
N PRO A 803 -0.24 8.10 -42.35
CA PRO A 803 -1.00 8.97 -41.42
C PRO A 803 -1.45 8.28 -40.13
N SER A 804 -1.88 7.00 -40.21
CA SER A 804 -2.37 6.25 -39.04
C SER A 804 -1.29 6.01 -37.97
N ILE A 805 -0.04 5.82 -38.41
CA ILE A 805 1.12 5.66 -37.51
C ILE A 805 1.63 7.03 -37.07
N HIS A 806 1.83 7.94 -38.05
CA HIS A 806 2.39 9.27 -37.79
C HIS A 806 1.60 10.07 -36.76
N MET A 807 0.27 10.09 -36.87
CA MET A 807 -0.62 10.81 -35.95
C MET A 807 -0.45 10.34 -34.47
N LYS A 808 -0.36 9.02 -34.23
CA LYS A 808 -0.13 8.47 -32.92
C LYS A 808 1.25 8.80 -32.37
N LEU A 809 2.29 8.74 -33.21
CA LEU A 809 3.65 9.12 -32.83
C LEU A 809 3.75 10.61 -32.55
N LYS A 810 3.09 11.44 -33.34
CA LYS A 810 3.02 12.89 -33.12
C LYS A 810 2.39 13.24 -31.79
N ALA A 811 1.30 12.57 -31.39
CA ALA A 811 0.70 12.78 -30.09
C ALA A 811 1.67 12.48 -28.93
N ILE A 812 2.56 11.47 -29.07
CA ILE A 812 3.58 11.18 -28.05
C ILE A 812 4.70 12.24 -28.08
N GLN A 813 5.06 12.77 -29.24
CA GLN A 813 6.00 13.89 -29.35
C GLN A 813 5.44 15.15 -28.66
N ASP A 814 4.16 15.46 -28.89
CA ASP A 814 3.50 16.68 -28.39
C ASP A 814 3.47 16.74 -26.86
N VAL A 815 3.48 15.59 -26.18
CA VAL A 815 3.65 15.52 -24.70
C VAL A 815 5.11 15.52 -24.22
N GLY A 816 6.07 15.83 -25.12
CA GLY A 816 7.49 15.94 -24.78
C GLY A 816 8.25 14.60 -24.65
N LEU A 817 7.69 13.48 -25.12
CA LEU A 817 8.29 12.14 -25.00
C LEU A 817 9.00 11.64 -26.28
N GLY A 818 9.37 12.55 -27.17
CA GLY A 818 10.04 12.20 -28.42
C GLY A 818 11.38 11.48 -28.29
N TYR A 819 12.01 11.54 -27.13
CA TYR A 819 13.29 10.89 -26.84
C TYR A 819 13.16 9.41 -26.47
N LEU A 820 11.98 8.94 -26.02
CA LEU A 820 11.75 7.54 -25.66
C LEU A 820 11.90 6.63 -26.89
N ARG A 821 12.34 5.39 -26.66
CA ARG A 821 12.31 4.36 -27.70
C ARG A 821 10.92 3.70 -27.78
N LEU A 822 10.46 3.37 -28.97
CA LEU A 822 9.17 2.71 -29.18
C LEU A 822 9.02 1.41 -28.37
N GLY A 823 10.07 0.60 -28.35
CA GLY A 823 10.11 -0.69 -27.65
C GLY A 823 10.67 -0.62 -26.23
N GLN A 824 10.83 0.57 -25.63
CA GLN A 824 11.36 0.71 -24.28
C GLN A 824 10.44 0.00 -23.27
N PRO A 825 10.97 -0.93 -22.44
CA PRO A 825 10.16 -1.61 -21.46
C PRO A 825 9.49 -0.63 -20.48
N CYS A 826 8.22 -0.84 -20.16
CA CYS A 826 7.48 0.04 -19.24
C CYS A 826 8.05 0.04 -17.82
N THR A 827 8.77 -1.02 -17.43
CA THR A 827 9.45 -1.13 -16.14
C THR A 827 10.61 -0.15 -15.98
N THR A 828 11.12 0.42 -17.09
CA THR A 828 12.20 1.42 -17.11
C THR A 828 11.69 2.86 -17.22
N LEU A 829 10.36 3.05 -17.34
CA LEU A 829 9.75 4.37 -17.43
C LEU A 829 9.53 4.96 -16.04
N SER A 830 9.72 6.28 -15.93
CA SER A 830 9.30 7.02 -14.73
C SER A 830 7.78 7.11 -14.62
N GLY A 831 7.26 7.46 -13.43
CA GLY A 831 5.84 7.71 -13.22
C GLY A 831 5.29 8.78 -14.15
N GLY A 832 5.98 9.91 -14.28
CA GLY A 832 5.60 11.02 -15.16
C GLY A 832 5.66 10.67 -16.66
N GLU A 833 6.63 9.86 -17.10
CA GLU A 833 6.66 9.35 -18.47
C GLU A 833 5.46 8.46 -18.78
N SER A 834 5.11 7.57 -17.83
CA SER A 834 3.93 6.69 -17.94
C SER A 834 2.63 7.49 -18.03
N GLN A 835 2.46 8.53 -17.21
CA GLN A 835 1.31 9.43 -17.27
C GLN A 835 1.22 10.15 -18.62
N ARG A 836 2.31 10.71 -19.11
CA ARG A 836 2.34 11.41 -20.41
C ARG A 836 2.05 10.48 -21.60
N ILE A 837 2.46 9.20 -21.53
CA ILE A 837 2.08 8.20 -22.54
C ILE A 837 0.57 7.94 -22.50
N LYS A 838 -0.03 7.82 -21.30
CA LYS A 838 -1.49 7.68 -21.16
C LYS A 838 -2.21 8.87 -21.78
N LEU A 839 -1.79 10.08 -21.44
CA LEU A 839 -2.35 11.32 -21.97
C LEU A 839 -2.22 11.40 -23.51
N SER A 840 -1.05 11.06 -24.07
CA SER A 840 -0.84 11.08 -25.53
C SER A 840 -1.79 10.13 -26.29
N THR A 841 -2.12 8.99 -25.68
CA THR A 841 -3.04 8.01 -26.28
C THR A 841 -4.46 8.58 -26.37
N GLU A 842 -4.87 9.37 -25.41
CA GLU A 842 -6.19 10.03 -25.45
C GLU A 842 -6.20 11.22 -26.42
N LEU A 843 -5.11 11.97 -26.51
CA LEU A 843 -4.97 13.07 -27.49
C LEU A 843 -5.09 12.60 -28.94
N ALA A 844 -4.65 11.36 -29.22
CA ALA A 844 -4.74 10.76 -30.55
C ALA A 844 -6.16 10.31 -30.95
N LYS A 845 -7.13 10.30 -30.00
CA LYS A 845 -8.52 9.92 -30.27
C LYS A 845 -9.37 11.11 -30.70
N ARG A 846 -10.52 10.82 -31.33
CA ARG A 846 -11.53 11.83 -31.58
C ARG A 846 -12.11 12.32 -30.28
N ASP A 847 -12.28 13.61 -30.17
CA ASP A 847 -12.74 14.33 -29.00
C ASP A 847 -14.21 14.76 -29.17
N THR A 848 -15.00 14.67 -28.12
CA THR A 848 -16.41 15.06 -28.11
C THR A 848 -16.63 16.48 -27.53
N GLY A 849 -15.60 17.04 -26.88
CA GLY A 849 -15.70 18.32 -26.17
C GLY A 849 -16.50 18.24 -24.86
N ARG A 850 -16.82 17.02 -24.38
CA ARG A 850 -17.55 16.78 -23.12
C ARG A 850 -16.86 15.73 -22.25
N THR A 851 -15.57 15.52 -22.46
CA THR A 851 -14.76 14.57 -21.70
C THR A 851 -14.25 15.23 -20.42
N LEU A 852 -14.36 14.52 -19.30
CA LEU A 852 -13.72 14.87 -18.03
C LEU A 852 -12.39 14.14 -17.88
N TYR A 853 -11.32 14.90 -17.79
CA TYR A 853 -9.98 14.41 -17.49
C TYR A 853 -9.66 14.62 -16.02
N ILE A 854 -9.20 13.59 -15.32
CA ILE A 854 -8.69 13.68 -13.94
C ILE A 854 -7.22 13.27 -13.97
N LEU A 855 -6.34 14.20 -13.57
CA LEU A 855 -4.90 13.99 -13.48
C LEU A 855 -4.44 14.10 -12.03
N ASP A 856 -3.68 13.12 -11.57
CA ASP A 856 -3.15 13.11 -10.21
C ASP A 856 -1.64 13.36 -10.23
N GLU A 857 -1.24 14.54 -9.73
CA GLU A 857 0.14 15.03 -9.66
C GLU A 857 0.93 14.85 -10.98
N PRO A 858 0.45 15.38 -12.12
CA PRO A 858 1.06 15.12 -13.41
C PRO A 858 2.42 15.79 -13.63
N THR A 859 2.85 16.72 -12.77
CA THR A 859 4.15 17.38 -12.85
C THR A 859 5.27 16.67 -12.10
N THR A 860 4.98 15.51 -11.50
CA THR A 860 5.95 14.72 -10.76
C THR A 860 7.20 14.43 -11.57
N GLY A 861 8.38 14.79 -11.03
CA GLY A 861 9.69 14.59 -11.65
C GLY A 861 9.96 15.41 -12.91
N LEU A 862 9.07 16.32 -13.27
CA LEU A 862 9.24 17.16 -14.45
C LEU A 862 10.11 18.36 -14.17
N HIS A 863 11.03 18.64 -15.09
CA HIS A 863 11.73 19.92 -15.15
C HIS A 863 10.78 21.04 -15.57
N PHE A 864 11.06 22.30 -15.23
CA PHE A 864 10.25 23.47 -15.55
C PHE A 864 9.81 23.52 -17.03
N GLU A 865 10.72 23.24 -17.96
CA GLU A 865 10.41 23.20 -19.40
C GLU A 865 9.42 22.07 -19.76
N ASP A 866 9.53 20.91 -19.10
CA ASP A 866 8.60 19.77 -19.32
C ASP A 866 7.21 20.13 -18.75
N VAL A 867 7.14 20.87 -17.64
CA VAL A 867 5.88 21.40 -17.07
C VAL A 867 5.22 22.37 -18.06
N ARG A 868 5.97 23.27 -18.67
CA ARG A 868 5.47 24.16 -19.71
C ARG A 868 4.83 23.40 -20.87
N VAL A 869 5.54 22.38 -21.39
CA VAL A 869 5.02 21.54 -22.49
C VAL A 869 3.74 20.79 -22.06
N LEU A 870 3.68 20.29 -20.84
CA LEU A 870 2.48 19.62 -20.31
C LEU A 870 1.30 20.60 -20.24
N LEU A 871 1.51 21.82 -19.72
CA LEU A 871 0.48 22.85 -19.66
C LEU A 871 -0.06 23.23 -21.01
N ASP A 872 0.79 23.33 -22.05
CA ASP A 872 0.36 23.58 -23.44
C ASP A 872 -0.60 22.49 -23.92
N VAL A 873 -0.34 21.24 -23.54
CA VAL A 873 -1.20 20.10 -23.89
C VAL A 873 -2.53 20.15 -23.14
N LEU A 874 -2.52 20.40 -21.82
CA LEU A 874 -3.73 20.51 -21.01
C LEU A 874 -4.63 21.66 -21.48
N ASN A 875 -4.03 22.82 -21.81
CA ASN A 875 -4.75 23.95 -22.37
C ASN A 875 -5.44 23.59 -23.70
N LYS A 876 -4.74 22.88 -24.61
CA LYS A 876 -5.35 22.41 -25.87
C LYS A 876 -6.56 21.47 -25.65
N LEU A 877 -6.55 20.66 -24.58
CA LEU A 877 -7.71 19.83 -24.23
C LEU A 877 -8.89 20.66 -23.77
N VAL A 878 -8.65 21.65 -22.91
CA VAL A 878 -9.69 22.56 -22.41
C VAL A 878 -10.24 23.43 -23.53
N ASP A 879 -9.39 23.95 -24.43
CA ASP A 879 -9.79 24.76 -25.59
C ASP A 879 -10.72 24.01 -26.56
N LYS A 880 -10.71 22.67 -26.54
CA LYS A 880 -11.67 21.85 -27.29
C LYS A 880 -13.02 21.66 -26.56
N GLY A 881 -13.22 22.28 -25.42
CA GLY A 881 -14.46 22.22 -24.62
C GLY A 881 -14.45 21.19 -23.50
N ASN A 882 -13.39 20.44 -23.31
CA ASN A 882 -13.27 19.44 -22.25
C ASN A 882 -13.03 20.10 -20.89
N THR A 883 -13.25 19.33 -19.84
CA THR A 883 -12.92 19.71 -18.47
C THR A 883 -11.70 18.94 -17.99
N VAL A 884 -10.76 19.64 -17.38
CA VAL A 884 -9.54 19.03 -16.84
C VAL A 884 -9.45 19.35 -15.34
N ILE A 885 -9.52 18.32 -14.50
CA ILE A 885 -9.28 18.41 -13.06
C ILE A 885 -7.86 17.90 -12.79
N VAL A 886 -7.04 18.72 -12.15
CA VAL A 886 -5.67 18.40 -11.79
C VAL A 886 -5.52 18.47 -10.28
N ILE A 887 -5.10 17.39 -9.64
CA ILE A 887 -4.66 17.43 -8.24
C ILE A 887 -3.18 17.81 -8.28
N GLU A 888 -2.81 18.97 -7.72
CA GLU A 888 -1.45 19.48 -7.84
C GLU A 888 -0.97 20.33 -6.66
N HIS A 889 0.36 20.35 -6.51
CA HIS A 889 1.09 21.20 -5.57
C HIS A 889 2.05 22.17 -6.28
N ASN A 890 2.38 21.92 -7.54
CA ASN A 890 3.26 22.76 -8.33
C ASN A 890 2.62 24.12 -8.60
N LEU A 891 3.24 25.19 -8.08
CA LEU A 891 2.70 26.55 -8.17
C LEU A 891 2.62 27.08 -9.61
N ASP A 892 3.44 26.56 -10.53
CA ASP A 892 3.36 26.93 -11.94
C ASP A 892 2.07 26.44 -12.59
N VAL A 893 1.60 25.23 -12.22
CA VAL A 893 0.28 24.72 -12.65
C VAL A 893 -0.84 25.48 -11.96
N VAL A 894 -0.73 25.68 -10.64
CA VAL A 894 -1.75 26.35 -9.84
C VAL A 894 -1.99 27.77 -10.35
N LYS A 895 -0.94 28.54 -10.63
CA LYS A 895 -1.07 29.93 -11.08
C LYS A 895 -1.72 30.10 -12.46
N VAL A 896 -1.61 29.09 -13.35
CA VAL A 896 -2.17 29.15 -14.72
C VAL A 896 -3.55 28.49 -14.85
N SER A 897 -4.03 27.75 -13.84
CA SER A 897 -5.36 27.14 -13.85
C SER A 897 -6.48 28.19 -13.88
N ASP A 898 -7.64 27.84 -14.44
CA ASP A 898 -8.79 28.76 -14.54
C ASP A 898 -9.53 28.83 -13.19
N TYR A 899 -9.64 27.68 -12.47
CA TYR A 899 -10.38 27.60 -11.22
C TYR A 899 -9.59 26.78 -10.20
N LEU A 900 -9.59 27.19 -8.94
CA LEU A 900 -8.95 26.50 -7.82
C LEU A 900 -9.98 26.00 -6.82
N ILE A 901 -9.71 24.82 -6.25
CA ILE A 901 -10.41 24.27 -5.10
C ILE A 901 -9.34 23.95 -4.06
N ASP A 902 -9.29 24.72 -2.97
CA ASP A 902 -8.30 24.56 -1.90
C ASP A 902 -8.91 23.83 -0.70
N ILE A 903 -8.36 22.63 -0.38
CA ILE A 903 -8.83 21.76 0.70
C ILE A 903 -7.80 21.75 1.83
N GLY A 904 -8.26 21.95 3.05
CA GLY A 904 -7.36 22.02 4.21
C GLY A 904 -8.16 22.09 5.53
N GLN A 905 -7.70 22.81 6.53
CA GLN A 905 -6.49 23.65 6.56
C GLN A 905 -5.22 22.79 6.72
N GLU A 906 -5.26 21.74 7.57
CA GLU A 906 -4.18 20.81 7.86
C GLU A 906 -4.40 19.47 7.17
N GLY A 907 -3.51 18.50 7.42
CA GLY A 907 -3.70 17.11 7.03
C GLY A 907 -4.49 16.31 8.07
N GLY A 908 -4.91 15.09 7.71
CA GLY A 908 -5.57 14.14 8.63
C GLY A 908 -6.85 14.66 9.26
N SER A 909 -6.99 14.53 10.58
CA SER A 909 -8.18 14.95 11.34
C SER A 909 -8.42 16.47 11.30
N GLY A 910 -7.37 17.27 11.13
CA GLY A 910 -7.41 18.72 10.97
C GLY A 910 -7.78 19.19 9.56
N GLY A 911 -7.80 18.28 8.58
CA GLY A 911 -8.12 18.55 7.19
C GLY A 911 -9.58 18.38 6.82
N GLY A 912 -9.83 18.19 5.53
CA GLY A 912 -11.14 17.82 5.00
C GLY A 912 -12.17 18.94 4.90
N ARG A 913 -11.75 20.19 5.01
CA ARG A 913 -12.61 21.37 4.88
C ARG A 913 -12.32 22.08 3.57
N LEU A 914 -13.34 22.63 2.95
CA LEU A 914 -13.22 23.54 1.82
C LEU A 914 -12.76 24.91 2.35
N ILE A 915 -11.55 25.33 1.99
CA ILE A 915 -10.95 26.59 2.49
C ILE A 915 -11.28 27.74 1.56
N ALA A 916 -11.14 27.54 0.26
CA ALA A 916 -11.39 28.52 -0.76
C ALA A 916 -11.70 27.88 -2.11
N THR A 917 -12.53 28.55 -2.91
CA THR A 917 -12.78 28.23 -4.32
C THR A 917 -12.78 29.51 -5.12
N GLY A 918 -12.48 29.43 -6.41
CA GLY A 918 -12.51 30.56 -7.33
C GLY A 918 -11.25 30.65 -8.17
N THR A 919 -11.02 31.81 -8.80
CA THR A 919 -9.79 32.03 -9.57
C THR A 919 -8.54 32.04 -8.66
N PRO A 920 -7.35 31.78 -9.18
CA PRO A 920 -6.10 31.88 -8.42
C PRO A 920 -5.95 33.18 -7.65
N GLU A 921 -6.41 34.34 -8.22
CA GLU A 921 -6.34 35.64 -7.60
C GLU A 921 -7.31 35.74 -6.39
N GLN A 922 -8.50 35.15 -6.50
CA GLN A 922 -9.47 35.10 -5.40
C GLN A 922 -8.94 34.23 -4.24
N VAL A 923 -8.40 33.04 -4.55
CA VAL A 923 -7.83 32.16 -3.53
C VAL A 923 -6.60 32.76 -2.86
N ALA A 924 -5.76 33.51 -3.61
CA ALA A 924 -4.60 34.23 -3.06
C ALA A 924 -4.97 35.33 -2.07
N SER A 925 -6.23 35.81 -2.08
CA SER A 925 -6.74 36.78 -1.13
C SER A 925 -7.17 36.16 0.21
N VAL A 926 -7.40 34.86 0.26
CA VAL A 926 -7.90 34.13 1.44
C VAL A 926 -6.74 33.83 2.41
N LYS A 927 -6.70 34.52 3.55
CA LYS A 927 -5.64 34.38 4.55
C LYS A 927 -5.45 32.95 5.11
N LYS A 928 -6.53 32.16 5.16
CA LYS A 928 -6.50 30.78 5.68
C LYS A 928 -5.95 29.76 4.67
N SER A 929 -5.82 30.11 3.40
CA SER A 929 -5.29 29.26 2.35
C SER A 929 -3.76 29.30 2.37
N TYR A 930 -3.12 28.20 2.70
CA TYR A 930 -1.65 28.09 2.57
C TYR A 930 -1.23 28.20 1.11
N THR A 931 -1.94 27.52 0.21
CA THR A 931 -1.69 27.63 -1.23
C THR A 931 -1.79 29.09 -1.69
N GLY A 932 -2.82 29.81 -1.25
CA GLY A 932 -3.01 31.22 -1.57
C GLY A 932 -1.86 32.12 -1.10
N GLN A 933 -1.28 31.84 0.08
CA GLN A 933 -0.13 32.59 0.60
C GLN A 933 1.11 32.44 -0.30
N PHE A 934 1.45 31.21 -0.74
CA PHE A 934 2.59 30.95 -1.62
C PHE A 934 2.32 31.42 -3.06
N LEU A 935 1.05 31.41 -3.50
CA LEU A 935 0.66 31.83 -4.84
C LEU A 935 0.71 33.37 -5.01
N LYS A 936 0.39 34.11 -3.96
CA LYS A 936 0.29 35.58 -4.01
C LYS A 936 1.48 36.35 -4.61
N PRO A 937 2.74 36.00 -4.31
CA PRO A 937 3.90 36.65 -4.95
C PRO A 937 4.00 36.34 -6.44
N LEU A 938 3.55 35.18 -6.91
CA LEU A 938 3.68 34.71 -8.29
C LEU A 938 2.60 35.29 -9.23
N LEU A 939 1.50 35.82 -8.67
CA LEU A 939 0.41 36.45 -9.43
C LEU A 939 0.66 37.93 -9.70
N LYS A 940 1.71 38.53 -9.12
CA LYS A 940 2.11 39.90 -9.46
C LYS A 940 2.75 39.91 -10.85
N ARG A 941 2.11 40.58 -11.81
CA ARG A 941 2.62 40.74 -13.17
C ARG A 941 3.88 41.62 -13.20
#